data_4913d5f03d8a9712ff15f525091bdafc
#
_entry.id   4913d5f03d8a9712ff15f525091bdafc
#
_cell.length_a   1.000
_cell.length_b   1.000
_cell.length_c   1.000
_cell.angle_alpha   90.00
_cell.angle_beta   90.00
_cell.angle_gamma   90.00
#
_symmetry.space_group_name_H-M   'P 1'
#
loop_
_entity.id
_entity.type
_entity.pdbx_description
1 polymer ?
#
loop_
_entity_poly.entity_id
_entity_poly.type
_entity_poly.pdbx_seq_one_letter_code
_entity_poly.pdbx_strand_id
1 'polypeptide(L)'
;MGQETRGTGRAGVVCGLLSLAAVAAAPGVAPAADPAPNIAALAQQATQLADIAEIERLQRAYGYYLDRSDWDDIVALLTDDATLEYGNSGVFVGKAHAKALLYAIGYGKQGLRPQQLREHIQLQPVITLAPDGRTAQGRWNALVLLGQYQQYARWQTGPYENEYRKENGRWKISRIHWYETFTVPFEGGWKTAMAQTNVADRKLPPADRPPTFESKPWPSVSLPPYHWAGADLAPLHPAPPPVVKLAPAALAQKLAQVRQQVGRLEDLQQIETLQRTYGYYVDRNLWPQIADLFTEDGTLEIGGRGIFKGRARVLQYLNFLGAPQAGRLYDHTQIQPIVDVSPDGTRAKGRWRALIFTGGMQSSDGLGGSSVLGDAIYENEYRKEGGIWKIAKLHAWFIMYSTLEKGWGVQAMPNTRPEKALPPDLPPTLTYDMYPGTLVAPLHYENPVTGRPVFAAAAAPAAAPVPGDAQQLAAELSALNARLARLADARTIENLQNAYGYYLDKWQWHPAAALFAADGTLELAGRGVYAGPHVLTGLEAAFGPEGVRQGEVNDHFFYQPVIHVAADGSSARARVRELSLQGKYGVQATLGGGVRENEYVKQDGVWKIKSDHLYQTFLADYAQGWSHGALPAPGPSTTLPPDRPPSSHYKPYPAFEEVPFHYPNPVTGKKP
;
A
#
# COMPACT_ATOMS: atom_id res chain seq x y z
N MET A 1 -21.21 79.72 20.92
CA MET A 1 -21.70 80.48 19.76
C MET A 1 -22.28 79.41 18.88
N GLY A 2 -23.48 79.23 18.86
CA GLY A 2 -24.70 79.84 18.40
C GLY A 2 -25.20 78.93 17.24
N GLN A 3 -26.25 78.48 17.23
CA GLN A 3 -27.68 78.61 17.41
C GLN A 3 -28.38 77.61 16.54
N GLU A 4 -29.21 76.83 17.13
CA GLU A 4 -30.60 76.46 16.83
C GLU A 4 -31.23 77.04 15.54
N THR A 5 -32.00 76.13 14.86
CA THR A 5 -33.42 76.45 14.62
C THR A 5 -34.25 75.19 14.31
N ARG A 6 -35.43 75.17 14.94
CA ARG A 6 -36.53 74.18 14.81
C ARG A 6 -37.31 74.39 13.51
N GLY A 7 -37.92 73.35 13.03
CA GLY A 7 -38.99 73.43 12.01
C GLY A 7 -39.90 72.20 12.06
N THR A 8 -41.09 72.43 12.56
CA THR A 8 -42.24 71.52 12.74
C THR A 8 -42.92 71.16 11.41
N GLY A 9 -43.45 69.93 11.33
CA GLY A 9 -44.74 69.85 10.72
C GLY A 9 -45.14 68.64 9.84
N ARG A 10 -46.08 67.93 10.38
CA ARG A 10 -47.23 67.24 9.77
C ARG A 10 -47.06 65.80 9.24
N ALA A 11 -47.90 64.99 9.90
CA ALA A 11 -48.30 63.66 9.57
C ALA A 11 -49.01 63.56 8.19
N GLY A 12 -48.67 62.54 7.45
CA GLY A 12 -49.41 62.07 6.28
C GLY A 12 -49.47 60.55 6.31
N VAL A 13 -50.66 60.04 6.61
CA VAL A 13 -50.97 58.61 6.53
C VAL A 13 -51.13 58.28 5.04
N VAL A 14 -50.28 57.34 4.56
CA VAL A 14 -50.52 56.70 3.26
C VAL A 14 -50.53 55.15 3.50
N CYS A 15 -51.71 54.56 3.33
CA CYS A 15 -51.92 53.14 3.15
C CYS A 15 -51.13 52.63 1.93
N GLY A 16 -50.10 51.83 2.16
CA GLY A 16 -49.37 51.12 1.08
C GLY A 16 -49.70 49.65 1.12
N LEU A 17 -50.33 49.15 0.11
CA LEU A 17 -50.63 47.75 -0.18
C LEU A 17 -49.35 46.89 -0.12
N LEU A 18 -49.35 45.91 0.76
CA LEU A 18 -48.38 44.80 0.77
C LEU A 18 -48.69 43.89 -0.43
N SER A 19 -47.92 43.98 -1.50
CA SER A 19 -47.88 42.98 -2.56
C SER A 19 -46.98 41.82 -2.05
N LEU A 20 -47.59 40.70 -1.68
CA LEU A 20 -46.91 39.44 -1.53
C LEU A 20 -46.38 39.00 -2.93
N ALA A 21 -45.06 39.18 -3.17
CA ALA A 21 -44.41 38.48 -4.27
C ALA A 21 -44.22 37.00 -3.84
N ALA A 22 -45.01 36.14 -4.43
CA ALA A 22 -44.81 34.69 -4.35
C ALA A 22 -43.50 34.38 -5.12
N VAL A 23 -42.43 34.08 -4.39
CA VAL A 23 -41.24 33.43 -4.97
C VAL A 23 -41.66 32.05 -5.41
N ALA A 24 -41.88 31.89 -6.72
CA ALA A 24 -42.05 30.57 -7.32
C ALA A 24 -40.69 29.85 -7.16
N ALA A 25 -40.63 28.84 -6.28
CA ALA A 25 -39.54 27.89 -6.23
C ALA A 25 -39.42 27.25 -7.63
N ALA A 26 -38.27 27.46 -8.27
CA ALA A 26 -37.96 26.74 -9.48
C ALA A 26 -37.98 25.23 -9.14
N PRO A 27 -38.57 24.40 -10.02
CA PRO A 27 -38.54 22.95 -9.81
C PRO A 27 -37.10 22.52 -9.75
N GLY A 28 -36.69 21.94 -8.60
CA GLY A 28 -35.37 21.34 -8.46
C GLY A 28 -35.20 20.34 -9.61
N VAL A 29 -34.13 20.53 -10.38
CA VAL A 29 -33.69 19.53 -11.35
C VAL A 29 -33.39 18.28 -10.55
N ALA A 30 -34.24 17.27 -10.67
CA ALA A 30 -33.94 15.97 -10.15
C ALA A 30 -32.59 15.54 -10.71
N PRO A 31 -31.68 14.98 -9.88
CA PRO A 31 -30.40 14.46 -10.40
C PRO A 31 -30.73 13.53 -11.56
N ALA A 32 -30.06 13.74 -12.69
CA ALA A 32 -30.25 12.89 -13.86
C ALA A 32 -30.03 11.45 -13.41
N ALA A 33 -31.04 10.58 -13.63
CA ALA A 33 -30.92 9.18 -13.33
C ALA A 33 -29.68 8.67 -14.08
N ASP A 34 -28.79 7.94 -13.37
CA ASP A 34 -27.62 7.31 -13.98
C ASP A 34 -28.06 6.55 -15.24
N PRO A 35 -27.36 6.75 -16.37
CA PRO A 35 -27.73 6.09 -17.61
C PRO A 35 -27.79 4.59 -17.39
N ALA A 36 -28.83 3.93 -17.90
CA ALA A 36 -29.02 2.49 -17.77
C ALA A 36 -27.69 1.74 -18.09
N PRO A 37 -27.24 0.80 -17.23
CA PRO A 37 -25.95 0.18 -17.37
C PRO A 37 -25.77 -0.46 -18.74
N ASN A 38 -24.69 -0.15 -19.42
CA ASN A 38 -24.33 -0.65 -20.74
C ASN A 38 -23.34 -1.83 -20.57
N ILE A 39 -23.70 -3.03 -21.05
CA ILE A 39 -22.85 -4.23 -20.93
C ILE A 39 -21.45 -4.04 -21.56
N ALA A 40 -21.31 -3.22 -22.61
CA ALA A 40 -20.02 -2.93 -23.21
C ALA A 40 -19.16 -2.07 -22.28
N ALA A 41 -19.77 -1.08 -21.60
CA ALA A 41 -19.09 -0.27 -20.59
C ALA A 41 -18.63 -1.11 -19.39
N LEU A 42 -19.50 -2.00 -18.90
CA LEU A 42 -19.13 -2.92 -17.81
C LEU A 42 -17.98 -3.85 -18.20
N ALA A 43 -18.01 -4.41 -19.41
CA ALA A 43 -16.93 -5.27 -19.90
C ALA A 43 -15.60 -4.49 -20.03
N GLN A 44 -15.66 -3.26 -20.49
CA GLN A 44 -14.48 -2.38 -20.57
C GLN A 44 -13.94 -2.06 -19.18
N GLN A 45 -14.77 -1.63 -18.25
CA GLN A 45 -14.36 -1.30 -16.88
C GLN A 45 -13.77 -2.52 -16.15
N ALA A 46 -14.37 -3.71 -16.30
CA ALA A 46 -13.83 -4.95 -15.74
C ALA A 46 -12.45 -5.28 -16.32
N THR A 47 -12.25 -5.04 -17.62
CA THR A 47 -10.94 -5.22 -18.26
C THR A 47 -9.92 -4.22 -17.74
N GLN A 48 -10.30 -2.95 -17.58
CA GLN A 48 -9.40 -1.90 -17.07
C GLN A 48 -8.98 -2.16 -15.61
N LEU A 49 -9.89 -2.65 -14.75
CA LEU A 49 -9.52 -3.05 -13.38
C LEU A 49 -8.58 -4.26 -13.37
N ALA A 50 -8.76 -5.22 -14.29
CA ALA A 50 -7.82 -6.32 -14.46
C ALA A 50 -6.44 -5.80 -14.95
N ASP A 51 -6.42 -4.82 -15.84
CA ASP A 51 -5.20 -4.17 -16.32
C ASP A 51 -4.42 -3.48 -15.18
N ILE A 52 -5.10 -2.80 -14.27
CA ILE A 52 -4.47 -2.22 -13.07
C ILE A 52 -3.82 -3.31 -12.21
N ALA A 53 -4.52 -4.41 -11.96
CA ALA A 53 -3.97 -5.53 -11.20
C ALA A 53 -2.75 -6.16 -11.90
N GLU A 54 -2.74 -6.24 -13.25
CA GLU A 54 -1.57 -6.69 -14.01
C GLU A 54 -0.39 -5.72 -13.90
N ILE A 55 -0.62 -4.40 -13.92
CA ILE A 55 0.42 -3.37 -13.73
C ILE A 55 1.01 -3.47 -12.33
N GLU A 56 0.18 -3.64 -11.29
CA GLU A 56 0.65 -3.85 -9.92
C GLU A 56 1.52 -5.10 -9.82
N ARG A 57 1.06 -6.21 -10.40
CA ARG A 57 1.82 -7.46 -10.47
C ARG A 57 3.17 -7.27 -11.15
N LEU A 58 3.20 -6.55 -12.28
CA LEU A 58 4.40 -6.27 -13.06
C LEU A 58 5.44 -5.50 -12.24
N GLN A 59 5.01 -4.42 -11.56
CA GLN A 59 5.90 -3.61 -10.72
C GLN A 59 6.38 -4.34 -9.48
N ARG A 60 5.53 -5.13 -8.86
CA ARG A 60 5.90 -5.96 -7.69
C ARG A 60 6.90 -7.05 -8.08
N ALA A 61 6.72 -7.67 -9.26
CA ALA A 61 7.70 -8.62 -9.81
C ALA A 61 9.05 -7.95 -10.11
N TYR A 62 9.04 -6.73 -10.66
CA TYR A 62 10.24 -5.93 -10.84
C TYR A 62 11.01 -5.76 -9.50
N GLY A 63 10.34 -5.41 -8.40
CA GLY A 63 10.96 -5.33 -7.07
C GLY A 63 11.59 -6.66 -6.65
N TYR A 64 10.86 -7.77 -6.75
CA TYR A 64 11.39 -9.10 -6.40
C TYR A 64 12.57 -9.54 -7.28
N TYR A 65 12.61 -9.15 -8.55
CA TYR A 65 13.76 -9.44 -9.43
C TYR A 65 14.97 -8.56 -9.08
N LEU A 66 14.75 -7.31 -8.64
CA LEU A 66 15.82 -6.47 -8.09
C LEU A 66 16.46 -7.13 -6.85
N ASP A 67 15.64 -7.68 -5.94
CA ASP A 67 16.13 -8.36 -4.72
C ASP A 67 17.07 -9.51 -5.05
N ARG A 68 16.73 -10.25 -6.08
CA ARG A 68 17.44 -11.44 -6.53
C ARG A 68 18.59 -11.13 -7.49
N SER A 69 18.69 -9.87 -7.95
CA SER A 69 19.56 -9.46 -9.07
C SER A 69 19.31 -10.28 -10.35
N ASP A 70 18.06 -10.59 -10.64
CA ASP A 70 17.60 -11.32 -11.83
C ASP A 70 17.42 -10.34 -13.01
N TRP A 71 18.54 -9.84 -13.54
CA TRP A 71 18.56 -8.74 -14.52
C TRP A 71 17.89 -9.08 -15.84
N ASP A 72 18.03 -10.31 -16.32
CA ASP A 72 17.37 -10.77 -17.54
C ASP A 72 15.85 -10.80 -17.40
N ASP A 73 15.33 -11.17 -16.22
CA ASP A 73 13.91 -11.13 -15.94
C ASP A 73 13.40 -9.68 -15.88
N ILE A 74 14.19 -8.74 -15.33
CA ILE A 74 13.83 -7.33 -15.38
C ILE A 74 13.77 -6.82 -16.83
N VAL A 75 14.77 -7.13 -17.64
CA VAL A 75 14.79 -6.74 -19.07
C VAL A 75 13.60 -7.32 -19.82
N ALA A 76 13.16 -8.53 -19.47
CA ALA A 76 11.97 -9.16 -20.06
C ALA A 76 10.66 -8.40 -19.75
N LEU A 77 10.59 -7.67 -18.62
CA LEU A 77 9.42 -6.83 -18.29
C LEU A 77 9.29 -5.57 -19.17
N LEU A 78 10.36 -5.16 -19.84
CA LEU A 78 10.43 -3.88 -20.56
C LEU A 78 9.83 -3.99 -21.97
N THR A 79 9.40 -2.83 -22.51
CA THR A 79 9.20 -2.67 -23.97
C THR A 79 10.57 -2.58 -24.67
N ASP A 80 10.61 -2.83 -25.97
CA ASP A 80 11.89 -2.86 -26.70
C ASP A 80 12.57 -1.47 -26.74
N ASP A 81 11.79 -0.41 -26.72
CA ASP A 81 12.19 1.00 -26.69
C ASP A 81 12.17 1.64 -25.29
N ALA A 82 12.06 0.84 -24.23
CA ALA A 82 11.93 1.33 -22.86
C ALA A 82 13.08 2.24 -22.47
N THR A 83 12.79 3.19 -21.57
CA THR A 83 13.81 4.07 -20.98
C THR A 83 14.00 3.78 -19.49
N LEU A 84 15.25 3.72 -19.04
CA LEU A 84 15.62 3.57 -17.63
C LEU A 84 16.42 4.79 -17.20
N GLU A 85 16.00 5.40 -16.09
CA GLU A 85 16.68 6.52 -15.45
C GLU A 85 16.68 6.31 -13.93
N TYR A 86 17.87 6.08 -13.35
CA TYR A 86 18.03 5.93 -11.91
C TYR A 86 18.80 7.12 -11.34
N GLY A 87 18.11 8.03 -10.67
CA GLY A 87 18.70 9.25 -10.15
C GLY A 87 19.46 10.03 -11.25
N ASN A 88 20.69 10.40 -10.99
CA ASN A 88 21.49 11.19 -11.92
C ASN A 88 22.32 10.35 -12.92
N SER A 89 22.03 9.05 -13.10
CA SER A 89 22.83 8.18 -13.98
C SER A 89 22.67 8.49 -15.47
N GLY A 90 21.70 9.34 -15.84
CA GLY A 90 21.28 9.59 -17.21
C GLY A 90 20.24 8.60 -17.71
N VAL A 91 19.79 8.77 -18.94
CA VAL A 91 18.75 7.96 -19.56
C VAL A 91 19.36 6.90 -20.47
N PHE A 92 18.99 5.64 -20.21
CA PHE A 92 19.36 4.47 -21.03
C PHE A 92 18.16 4.04 -21.87
N VAL A 93 18.33 3.96 -23.19
CA VAL A 93 17.26 3.74 -24.15
C VAL A 93 17.33 2.35 -24.76
N GLY A 94 16.22 1.61 -24.67
CA GLY A 94 16.08 0.27 -25.21
C GLY A 94 16.66 -0.84 -24.33
N LYS A 95 16.21 -2.07 -24.54
CA LYS A 95 16.57 -3.24 -23.74
C LYS A 95 18.06 -3.51 -23.64
N ALA A 96 18.81 -3.26 -24.72
CA ALA A 96 20.25 -3.54 -24.75
C ALA A 96 21.00 -2.63 -23.76
N HIS A 97 20.71 -1.33 -23.75
CA HIS A 97 21.35 -0.38 -22.84
C HIS A 97 20.82 -0.53 -21.40
N ALA A 98 19.51 -0.82 -21.25
CA ALA A 98 18.93 -1.19 -19.96
C ALA A 98 19.63 -2.43 -19.35
N LYS A 99 19.87 -3.47 -20.13
CA LYS A 99 20.61 -4.67 -19.73
C LYS A 99 22.04 -4.32 -19.32
N ALA A 100 22.74 -3.53 -20.12
CA ALA A 100 24.11 -3.10 -19.80
C ALA A 100 24.19 -2.35 -18.47
N LEU A 101 23.26 -1.41 -18.22
CA LEU A 101 23.16 -0.70 -16.95
C LEU A 101 22.91 -1.65 -15.77
N LEU A 102 21.92 -2.53 -15.86
CA LEU A 102 21.55 -3.46 -14.79
C LEU A 102 22.70 -4.42 -14.44
N TYR A 103 23.38 -4.94 -15.46
CA TYR A 103 24.56 -5.78 -15.24
C TYR A 103 25.72 -5.00 -14.61
N ALA A 104 25.93 -3.73 -14.96
CA ALA A 104 26.94 -2.89 -14.30
C ALA A 104 26.58 -2.65 -12.82
N ILE A 105 25.29 -2.41 -12.50
CA ILE A 105 24.80 -2.34 -11.12
C ILE A 105 25.06 -3.67 -10.38
N GLY A 106 24.95 -4.79 -11.05
CA GLY A 106 25.23 -6.14 -10.55
C GLY A 106 26.69 -6.57 -10.58
N TYR A 107 27.62 -5.66 -10.82
CA TYR A 107 29.05 -5.97 -10.97
C TYR A 107 29.35 -7.00 -12.07
N GLY A 108 28.62 -6.93 -13.17
CA GLY A 108 28.79 -7.77 -14.36
C GLY A 108 28.19 -9.18 -14.24
N LYS A 109 27.43 -9.48 -13.19
CA LYS A 109 26.84 -10.80 -12.93
C LYS A 109 25.37 -10.72 -12.60
N GLN A 110 24.62 -11.77 -12.97
CA GLN A 110 23.27 -12.05 -12.52
C GLN A 110 23.32 -12.83 -11.21
N GLY A 111 22.29 -12.64 -10.37
CA GLY A 111 22.19 -13.28 -9.06
C GLY A 111 22.89 -12.49 -7.95
N LEU A 112 22.50 -12.79 -6.72
CA LEU A 112 23.12 -12.21 -5.52
C LEU A 112 24.58 -12.68 -5.36
N ARG A 113 25.41 -11.78 -4.91
CA ARG A 113 26.76 -12.14 -4.45
C ARG A 113 26.69 -12.82 -3.07
N PRO A 114 27.64 -13.68 -2.72
CA PRO A 114 27.71 -14.24 -1.37
C PRO A 114 27.67 -13.12 -0.32
N GLN A 115 26.87 -13.33 0.73
CA GLN A 115 26.72 -12.39 1.86
C GLN A 115 26.15 -11.01 1.47
N GLN A 116 25.47 -10.89 0.34
CA GLN A 116 24.78 -9.68 -0.10
C GLN A 116 23.33 -9.68 0.35
N LEU A 117 22.86 -8.54 0.86
CA LEU A 117 21.44 -8.22 1.04
C LEU A 117 21.03 -7.16 0.03
N ARG A 118 19.89 -7.41 -0.63
CA ARG A 118 19.20 -6.46 -1.52
C ARG A 118 17.72 -6.67 -1.36
N GLU A 119 17.03 -5.67 -0.81
CA GLU A 119 15.58 -5.71 -0.65
C GLU A 119 14.99 -4.40 -1.19
N HIS A 120 14.21 -4.50 -2.28
CA HIS A 120 13.62 -3.36 -2.98
C HIS A 120 12.10 -3.41 -2.85
N ILE A 121 11.61 -2.89 -1.74
CA ILE A 121 10.20 -2.94 -1.38
C ILE A 121 9.44 -1.88 -2.18
N GLN A 122 8.43 -2.31 -2.95
CA GLN A 122 7.59 -1.46 -3.79
C GLN A 122 6.26 -1.19 -3.07
N LEU A 123 6.05 0.05 -2.65
CA LEU A 123 4.93 0.47 -1.80
C LEU A 123 4.12 1.59 -2.45
N GLN A 124 2.93 1.85 -1.91
CA GLN A 124 2.17 3.08 -2.07
C GLN A 124 1.85 3.40 -3.55
N PRO A 125 1.23 2.47 -4.31
CA PRO A 125 0.89 2.71 -5.70
C PRO A 125 -0.14 3.83 -5.87
N VAL A 126 0.10 4.74 -6.83
CA VAL A 126 -0.93 5.57 -7.44
C VAL A 126 -0.89 5.29 -8.94
N ILE A 127 -1.91 4.61 -9.45
CA ILE A 127 -1.93 4.14 -10.84
C ILE A 127 -3.12 4.78 -11.55
N THR A 128 -2.87 5.32 -12.75
CA THR A 128 -3.91 5.85 -13.63
C THR A 128 -3.78 5.24 -15.03
N LEU A 129 -4.91 4.80 -15.57
CA LEU A 129 -5.01 4.28 -16.93
C LEU A 129 -5.44 5.38 -17.87
N ALA A 130 -4.78 5.47 -19.04
CA ALA A 130 -5.25 6.34 -20.11
C ALA A 130 -6.63 5.87 -20.64
N PRO A 131 -7.46 6.77 -21.19
CA PRO A 131 -8.80 6.45 -21.69
C PRO A 131 -8.82 5.35 -22.76
N ASP A 132 -7.76 5.17 -23.50
CA ASP A 132 -7.61 4.13 -24.54
C ASP A 132 -7.37 2.72 -23.98
N GLY A 133 -7.04 2.59 -22.69
CA GLY A 133 -6.72 1.34 -22.02
C GLY A 133 -5.41 0.67 -22.51
N ARG A 134 -4.51 1.43 -23.15
CA ARG A 134 -3.26 0.91 -23.72
C ARG A 134 -2.00 1.44 -23.03
N THR A 135 -2.12 2.59 -22.37
CA THR A 135 -1.04 3.20 -21.60
C THR A 135 -1.49 3.48 -20.18
N ALA A 136 -0.54 3.51 -19.27
CA ALA A 136 -0.77 3.84 -17.87
C ALA A 136 0.45 4.54 -17.28
N GLN A 137 0.20 5.30 -16.22
CA GLN A 137 1.24 5.89 -15.38
C GLN A 137 1.09 5.36 -13.96
N GLY A 138 2.20 5.20 -13.26
CA GLY A 138 2.19 4.72 -11.88
C GLY A 138 3.34 5.26 -11.07
N ARG A 139 2.98 5.87 -9.93
CA ARG A 139 3.92 6.27 -8.90
C ARG A 139 4.01 5.18 -7.84
N TRP A 140 5.23 4.91 -7.39
CA TRP A 140 5.52 3.94 -6.33
C TRP A 140 6.54 4.53 -5.38
N ASN A 141 6.47 4.20 -4.12
CA ASN A 141 7.53 4.54 -3.18
C ASN A 141 8.39 3.31 -2.92
N ALA A 142 9.72 3.47 -2.94
CA ALA A 142 10.64 2.39 -2.65
C ALA A 142 11.29 2.59 -1.29
N LEU A 143 11.27 1.53 -0.48
CA LEU A 143 12.11 1.38 0.70
C LEU A 143 13.10 0.27 0.41
N VAL A 144 14.39 0.59 0.49
CA VAL A 144 15.44 -0.33 0.04
C VAL A 144 16.45 -0.58 1.16
N LEU A 145 16.72 -1.87 1.42
CA LEU A 145 17.76 -2.32 2.34
C LEU A 145 18.91 -2.91 1.51
N LEU A 146 20.06 -2.31 1.61
CA LEU A 146 21.27 -2.79 0.94
C LEU A 146 22.33 -3.19 1.96
N GLY A 147 23.01 -4.30 1.71
CA GLY A 147 24.07 -4.76 2.59
C GLY A 147 25.08 -5.67 1.93
N GLN A 148 26.29 -5.64 2.46
CA GLN A 148 27.31 -6.64 2.29
C GLN A 148 27.88 -6.93 3.68
N TYR A 149 27.72 -8.15 4.15
CA TYR A 149 28.12 -8.53 5.50
C TYR A 149 29.57 -8.19 5.79
N GLN A 150 29.83 -7.62 6.98
CA GLN A 150 31.10 -7.11 7.45
C GLN A 150 31.72 -5.97 6.59
N GLN A 151 30.91 -5.33 5.71
CA GLN A 151 31.37 -4.22 4.89
C GLN A 151 30.50 -2.99 5.01
N TYR A 152 29.16 -3.14 4.75
CA TYR A 152 28.22 -2.02 4.85
C TYR A 152 26.79 -2.48 5.02
N ALA A 153 25.98 -1.61 5.61
CA ALA A 153 24.51 -1.60 5.52
C ALA A 153 24.04 -0.19 5.15
N ARG A 154 22.97 -0.07 4.36
CA ARG A 154 22.43 1.20 3.88
C ARG A 154 20.94 1.16 3.78
N TRP A 155 20.30 2.27 4.13
CA TRP A 155 18.95 2.60 3.73
C TRP A 155 18.98 3.40 2.45
N GLN A 156 18.00 3.12 1.58
CA GLN A 156 17.77 3.92 0.39
C GLN A 156 16.26 4.09 0.20
N THR A 157 15.82 5.27 -0.22
CA THR A 157 14.41 5.54 -0.49
C THR A 157 14.24 6.53 -1.62
N GLY A 158 13.06 6.49 -2.24
CA GLY A 158 12.66 7.42 -3.27
C GLY A 158 11.46 6.93 -4.06
N PRO A 159 10.72 7.85 -4.70
CA PRO A 159 9.61 7.47 -5.57
C PRO A 159 10.07 7.09 -6.97
N TYR A 160 9.33 6.15 -7.57
CA TYR A 160 9.29 5.92 -9.01
C TYR A 160 8.14 6.69 -9.64
N GLU A 161 8.35 7.22 -10.84
CA GLU A 161 7.32 7.65 -11.79
C GLU A 161 7.51 6.84 -13.06
N ASN A 162 6.71 5.80 -13.22
CA ASN A 162 6.84 4.82 -14.27
C ASN A 162 5.73 4.96 -15.30
N GLU A 163 6.04 4.54 -16.52
CA GLU A 163 5.05 4.41 -17.59
C GLU A 163 4.95 2.97 -18.04
N TYR A 164 3.74 2.57 -18.39
CA TYR A 164 3.41 1.23 -18.82
C TYR A 164 2.69 1.27 -20.15
N ARG A 165 2.95 0.24 -20.98
CA ARG A 165 2.30 0.09 -22.29
C ARG A 165 1.86 -1.35 -22.51
N LYS A 166 0.65 -1.51 -23.04
CA LYS A 166 0.09 -2.82 -23.38
C LYS A 166 0.47 -3.20 -24.80
N GLU A 167 1.28 -4.24 -24.94
CA GLU A 167 1.75 -4.78 -26.22
C GLU A 167 1.33 -6.25 -26.35
N ASN A 168 0.68 -6.59 -27.46
CA ASN A 168 0.21 -7.96 -27.73
C ASN A 168 -0.64 -8.53 -26.56
N GLY A 169 -1.47 -7.69 -25.94
CA GLY A 169 -2.36 -8.07 -24.84
C GLY A 169 -1.67 -8.22 -23.48
N ARG A 170 -0.39 -7.90 -23.34
CA ARG A 170 0.37 -7.93 -22.08
C ARG A 170 0.91 -6.55 -21.71
N TRP A 171 0.84 -6.22 -20.44
CA TRP A 171 1.45 -5.01 -19.93
C TRP A 171 2.96 -5.15 -19.80
N LYS A 172 3.69 -4.12 -20.18
CA LYS A 172 5.13 -3.99 -20.05
C LYS A 172 5.50 -2.61 -19.51
N ILE A 173 6.68 -2.49 -18.95
CA ILE A 173 7.20 -1.20 -18.47
C ILE A 173 7.86 -0.50 -19.67
N SER A 174 7.37 0.68 -20.04
CA SER A 174 7.94 1.51 -21.10
C SER A 174 8.88 2.60 -20.59
N ARG A 175 8.76 2.96 -19.31
CA ARG A 175 9.68 3.89 -18.64
C ARG A 175 9.83 3.52 -17.18
N ILE A 176 11.05 3.47 -16.70
CA ILE A 176 11.40 3.49 -15.28
C ILE A 176 12.13 4.79 -15.01
N HIS A 177 11.58 5.61 -14.11
CA HIS A 177 12.26 6.78 -13.61
C HIS A 177 12.22 6.77 -12.07
N TRP A 178 13.37 6.53 -11.46
CA TRP A 178 13.51 6.51 -10.01
C TRP A 178 14.20 7.79 -9.52
N TYR A 179 13.52 8.49 -8.64
CA TYR A 179 13.99 9.72 -8.00
C TYR A 179 14.53 9.39 -6.62
N GLU A 180 15.83 9.40 -6.46
CA GLU A 180 16.46 9.11 -5.19
C GLU A 180 16.17 10.23 -4.17
N THR A 181 15.54 9.89 -3.03
CA THR A 181 15.39 10.79 -1.90
C THR A 181 16.70 10.79 -1.09
N PHE A 182 17.16 9.61 -0.68
CA PHE A 182 18.47 9.44 -0.07
C PHE A 182 18.99 8.01 -0.19
N THR A 183 20.33 7.89 -0.10
CA THR A 183 21.05 6.65 0.23
C THR A 183 21.96 6.98 1.38
N VAL A 184 21.70 6.44 2.57
CA VAL A 184 22.44 6.76 3.80
C VAL A 184 22.99 5.49 4.45
N PRO A 185 24.10 5.58 5.21
CA PRO A 185 24.57 4.47 6.03
C PRO A 185 23.47 4.05 7.01
N PHE A 186 23.42 2.77 7.33
CA PHE A 186 22.55 2.28 8.40
C PHE A 186 22.86 2.98 9.73
N GLU A 187 24.15 3.09 10.07
CA GLU A 187 24.61 3.81 11.25
C GLU A 187 24.26 5.30 11.15
N GLY A 188 23.44 5.78 12.08
CA GLY A 188 22.93 7.14 12.11
C GLY A 188 21.79 7.44 11.13
N GLY A 189 21.51 6.57 10.15
CA GLY A 189 20.40 6.72 9.22
C GLY A 189 20.39 8.06 8.50
N TRP A 190 19.22 8.63 8.30
CA TRP A 190 19.04 9.93 7.62
C TRP A 190 19.47 11.17 8.43
N LYS A 191 19.95 10.98 9.65
CA LYS A 191 20.71 12.01 10.36
C LYS A 191 22.08 12.28 9.73
N THR A 192 22.59 11.34 8.92
CA THR A 192 23.91 11.40 8.30
C THR A 192 23.87 11.84 6.84
N ALA A 193 25.02 12.19 6.27
CA ALA A 193 25.16 12.48 4.85
C ALA A 193 24.92 11.23 4.00
N MET A 194 24.68 11.43 2.70
CA MET A 194 24.63 10.32 1.75
C MET A 194 25.84 9.40 1.93
N ALA A 195 25.56 8.11 1.96
CA ALA A 195 26.60 7.11 1.87
C ALA A 195 27.38 7.34 0.57
N GLN A 196 28.69 7.44 0.65
CA GLN A 196 29.51 7.37 -0.54
C GLN A 196 29.22 6.02 -1.19
N THR A 197 28.42 6.06 -2.24
CA THR A 197 28.30 4.90 -3.11
C THR A 197 29.60 4.86 -3.88
N ASN A 198 30.32 3.73 -3.86
CA ASN A 198 31.42 3.49 -4.76
C ASN A 198 30.90 3.34 -6.21
N VAL A 199 30.01 4.24 -6.61
CA VAL A 199 29.50 4.33 -7.99
C VAL A 199 30.65 4.66 -8.94
N ALA A 200 31.67 5.38 -8.46
CA ALA A 200 32.89 5.61 -9.22
C ALA A 200 33.65 4.31 -9.55
N ASP A 201 33.58 3.30 -8.68
CA ASP A 201 34.18 1.99 -8.93
C ASP A 201 33.31 1.10 -9.86
N ARG A 202 32.03 1.45 -10.03
CA ARG A 202 31.16 0.83 -11.02
C ARG A 202 31.33 1.61 -12.32
N LYS A 203 32.06 1.05 -13.27
CA LYS A 203 32.10 1.59 -14.64
C LYS A 203 30.70 1.42 -15.25
N LEU A 204 29.81 2.36 -14.97
CA LEU A 204 28.50 2.39 -15.65
C LEU A 204 28.76 2.62 -17.14
N PRO A 205 27.96 1.99 -18.02
CA PRO A 205 28.00 2.30 -19.43
C PRO A 205 27.61 3.77 -19.65
N PRO A 206 28.08 4.40 -20.75
CA PRO A 206 27.64 5.76 -21.06
C PRO A 206 26.12 5.78 -21.29
N ALA A 207 25.47 6.79 -20.71
CA ALA A 207 24.06 7.01 -20.93
C ALA A 207 23.81 7.56 -22.36
N ASP A 208 22.65 7.26 -22.95
CA ASP A 208 22.26 7.76 -24.27
C ASP A 208 21.89 9.25 -24.23
N ARG A 209 21.40 9.73 -23.09
CA ARG A 209 20.99 11.12 -22.88
C ARG A 209 21.30 11.53 -21.44
N PRO A 210 21.51 12.85 -21.16
CA PRO A 210 21.64 13.34 -19.80
C PRO A 210 20.36 13.05 -18.98
N PRO A 211 20.43 13.09 -17.64
CA PRO A 211 19.26 12.92 -16.79
C PRO A 211 18.20 13.98 -17.11
N THR A 212 16.93 13.58 -17.06
CA THR A 212 15.79 14.48 -17.31
C THR A 212 15.40 15.28 -16.06
N PHE A 213 15.86 14.83 -14.90
CA PHE A 213 15.68 15.51 -13.62
C PHE A 213 17.00 15.42 -12.81
N GLU A 214 17.54 16.56 -12.44
CA GLU A 214 18.74 16.60 -11.61
C GLU A 214 18.36 16.53 -10.12
N SER A 215 18.56 15.36 -9.52
CA SER A 215 18.43 15.19 -8.08
C SER A 215 19.69 15.67 -7.37
N LYS A 216 19.55 16.61 -6.46
CA LYS A 216 20.64 16.98 -5.56
C LYS A 216 20.79 15.92 -4.48
N PRO A 217 22.02 15.55 -4.09
CA PRO A 217 22.24 14.55 -3.07
C PRO A 217 21.76 15.03 -1.70
N TRP A 218 21.25 14.09 -0.89
CA TRP A 218 20.91 14.35 0.52
C TRP A 218 22.11 15.01 1.25
N PRO A 219 21.94 16.08 2.02
CA PRO A 219 20.68 16.55 2.63
C PRO A 219 19.83 17.53 1.78
N SER A 220 20.10 17.70 0.50
CA SER A 220 19.18 18.46 -0.35
C SER A 220 17.91 17.65 -0.59
N VAL A 221 16.75 18.31 -0.64
CA VAL A 221 15.44 17.69 -0.85
C VAL A 221 14.86 18.19 -2.17
N SER A 222 14.54 17.24 -3.05
CA SER A 222 13.91 17.51 -4.34
C SER A 222 12.42 17.16 -4.29
N LEU A 223 11.63 17.84 -5.15
CA LEU A 223 10.22 17.54 -5.36
C LEU A 223 10.06 16.94 -6.76
N PRO A 224 10.02 15.60 -6.90
CA PRO A 224 9.73 14.95 -8.16
C PRO A 224 8.31 15.27 -8.64
N PRO A 225 8.07 15.39 -9.96
CA PRO A 225 6.74 15.65 -10.49
C PRO A 225 5.77 14.51 -10.17
N TYR A 226 4.48 14.83 -10.10
CA TYR A 226 3.39 13.86 -10.03
C TYR A 226 2.75 13.72 -11.40
N HIS A 227 2.30 12.52 -11.77
CA HIS A 227 1.54 12.32 -13.02
C HIS A 227 0.06 12.69 -12.90
N TRP A 228 -0.41 13.08 -11.71
CA TRP A 228 -1.78 13.54 -11.47
C TRP A 228 -1.81 14.99 -10.99
N ALA A 229 -2.98 15.62 -11.12
CA ALA A 229 -3.23 16.97 -10.63
C ALA A 229 -4.59 17.02 -9.91
N GLY A 230 -4.66 17.82 -8.85
CA GLY A 230 -5.89 18.01 -8.08
C GLY A 230 -6.30 16.80 -7.23
N ALA A 231 -7.59 16.72 -6.93
CA ALA A 231 -8.15 15.72 -6.02
C ALA A 231 -8.90 14.58 -6.76
N ASP A 232 -9.01 14.62 -8.07
CA ASP A 232 -9.55 13.52 -8.86
C ASP A 232 -8.44 12.49 -9.10
N LEU A 233 -8.49 11.44 -8.31
CA LEU A 233 -7.52 10.33 -8.30
C LEU A 233 -8.15 9.03 -8.78
N ALA A 234 -9.27 9.12 -9.53
CA ALA A 234 -9.88 7.96 -10.13
C ALA A 234 -8.87 7.24 -11.04
N PRO A 235 -8.66 5.93 -10.87
CA PRO A 235 -7.69 5.20 -11.68
C PRO A 235 -8.17 4.98 -13.11
N LEU A 236 -9.47 5.17 -13.37
CA LEU A 236 -10.12 4.91 -14.65
C LEU A 236 -10.77 6.19 -15.19
N HIS A 237 -10.40 6.55 -16.41
CA HIS A 237 -11.03 7.63 -17.17
C HIS A 237 -11.51 7.08 -18.53
N PRO A 238 -12.48 6.11 -18.51
CA PRO A 238 -12.87 5.43 -19.75
C PRO A 238 -13.58 6.37 -20.71
N ALA A 239 -13.19 6.31 -21.96
CA ALA A 239 -14.05 6.83 -23.03
C ALA A 239 -15.33 5.97 -23.07
N PRO A 240 -16.53 6.57 -23.07
CA PRO A 240 -17.77 5.78 -23.08
C PRO A 240 -17.87 4.97 -24.38
N PRO A 241 -17.99 3.63 -24.30
CA PRO A 241 -18.15 2.82 -25.49
C PRO A 241 -19.54 3.03 -26.10
N PRO A 242 -19.69 2.81 -27.41
CA PRO A 242 -20.99 2.89 -28.04
C PRO A 242 -21.99 1.89 -27.42
N VAL A 243 -23.23 2.31 -27.25
CA VAL A 243 -24.29 1.45 -26.77
C VAL A 243 -24.61 0.42 -27.85
N VAL A 244 -24.36 -0.86 -27.57
CA VAL A 244 -24.70 -1.96 -28.48
C VAL A 244 -25.93 -2.68 -27.94
N LYS A 245 -27.02 -2.68 -28.72
CA LYS A 245 -28.18 -3.51 -28.42
C LYS A 245 -27.90 -4.95 -28.81
N LEU A 246 -27.84 -5.82 -27.83
CA LEU A 246 -27.67 -7.26 -28.04
C LEU A 246 -29.00 -8.00 -27.98
N ALA A 247 -29.14 -9.05 -28.79
CA ALA A 247 -30.21 -10.01 -28.64
C ALA A 247 -30.12 -10.70 -27.27
N PRO A 248 -31.25 -11.14 -26.64
CA PRO A 248 -31.22 -11.69 -25.27
C PRO A 248 -30.21 -12.81 -25.05
N ALA A 249 -30.07 -13.73 -25.99
CA ALA A 249 -29.08 -14.81 -25.88
C ALA A 249 -27.62 -14.30 -25.89
N ALA A 250 -27.30 -13.33 -26.75
CA ALA A 250 -25.98 -12.70 -26.80
C ALA A 250 -25.71 -11.88 -25.54
N LEU A 251 -26.70 -11.18 -25.00
CA LEU A 251 -26.63 -10.47 -23.73
C LEU A 251 -26.34 -11.43 -22.57
N ALA A 252 -27.10 -12.54 -22.49
CA ALA A 252 -26.92 -13.60 -21.49
C ALA A 252 -25.48 -14.17 -21.49
N GLN A 253 -24.93 -14.42 -22.67
CA GLN A 253 -23.54 -14.90 -22.83
C GLN A 253 -22.53 -13.83 -22.42
N LYS A 254 -22.72 -12.57 -22.79
CA LYS A 254 -21.82 -11.47 -22.44
C LYS A 254 -21.85 -11.16 -20.94
N LEU A 255 -23.05 -11.19 -20.33
CA LEU A 255 -23.20 -11.07 -18.86
C LEU A 255 -22.43 -12.18 -18.13
N ALA A 256 -22.49 -13.41 -18.59
CA ALA A 256 -21.77 -14.52 -18.00
C ALA A 256 -20.23 -14.30 -18.03
N GLN A 257 -19.71 -13.78 -19.15
CA GLN A 257 -18.29 -13.44 -19.27
C GLN A 257 -17.87 -12.33 -18.31
N VAL A 258 -18.65 -11.24 -18.24
CA VAL A 258 -18.39 -10.11 -17.32
C VAL A 258 -18.51 -10.57 -15.86
N ARG A 259 -19.51 -11.38 -15.52
CA ARG A 259 -19.67 -11.98 -14.18
C ARG A 259 -18.46 -12.80 -13.77
N GLN A 260 -17.91 -13.61 -14.66
CA GLN A 260 -16.69 -14.39 -14.40
C GLN A 260 -15.48 -13.47 -14.17
N GLN A 261 -15.33 -12.41 -14.95
CA GLN A 261 -14.25 -11.46 -14.82
C GLN A 261 -14.34 -10.65 -13.50
N VAL A 262 -15.54 -10.16 -13.16
CA VAL A 262 -15.80 -9.48 -11.88
C VAL A 262 -15.52 -10.42 -10.70
N GLY A 263 -15.96 -11.68 -10.78
CA GLY A 263 -15.68 -12.68 -9.74
C GLY A 263 -14.21 -12.90 -9.48
N ARG A 264 -13.36 -12.89 -10.54
CA ARG A 264 -11.91 -12.99 -10.39
C ARG A 264 -11.28 -11.78 -9.70
N LEU A 265 -11.76 -10.58 -9.99
CA LEU A 265 -11.32 -9.35 -9.33
C LEU A 265 -11.70 -9.34 -7.84
N GLU A 266 -12.90 -9.81 -7.52
CA GLU A 266 -13.36 -9.98 -6.14
C GLU A 266 -12.53 -11.05 -5.40
N ASP A 267 -12.21 -12.17 -6.06
CA ASP A 267 -11.37 -13.22 -5.49
C ASP A 267 -9.97 -12.68 -5.14
N LEU A 268 -9.38 -11.90 -6.04
CA LEU A 268 -8.10 -11.24 -5.79
C LEU A 268 -8.18 -10.31 -4.57
N GLN A 269 -9.18 -9.43 -4.51
CA GLN A 269 -9.38 -8.51 -3.39
C GLN A 269 -9.62 -9.26 -2.07
N GLN A 270 -10.40 -10.34 -2.08
CA GLN A 270 -10.68 -11.14 -0.89
C GLN A 270 -9.41 -11.84 -0.36
N ILE A 271 -8.57 -12.39 -1.23
CA ILE A 271 -7.30 -13.02 -0.84
C ILE A 271 -6.34 -11.97 -0.28
N GLU A 272 -6.24 -10.80 -0.90
CA GLU A 272 -5.44 -9.70 -0.38
C GLU A 272 -5.94 -9.23 0.99
N THR A 273 -7.25 -9.08 1.17
CA THR A 273 -7.87 -8.75 2.46
C THR A 273 -7.58 -9.82 3.52
N LEU A 274 -7.70 -11.10 3.16
CA LEU A 274 -7.42 -12.23 4.06
C LEU A 274 -5.98 -12.19 4.58
N GLN A 275 -4.99 -12.03 3.68
CA GLN A 275 -3.59 -12.02 4.06
C GLN A 275 -3.19 -10.75 4.82
N ARG A 276 -3.70 -9.59 4.43
CA ARG A 276 -3.48 -8.34 5.15
C ARG A 276 -4.07 -8.39 6.56
N THR A 277 -5.26 -9.01 6.71
CA THR A 277 -5.88 -9.27 8.01
C THR A 277 -5.04 -10.22 8.88
N TYR A 278 -4.46 -11.27 8.29
CA TYR A 278 -3.51 -12.13 8.98
C TYR A 278 -2.37 -11.30 9.61
N GLY A 279 -1.74 -10.37 8.87
CA GLY A 279 -0.69 -9.50 9.40
C GLY A 279 -1.17 -8.66 10.59
N TYR A 280 -2.31 -7.98 10.46
CA TYR A 280 -2.89 -7.19 11.54
C TYR A 280 -3.24 -8.02 12.79
N TYR A 281 -3.64 -9.27 12.60
CA TYR A 281 -3.91 -10.17 13.74
C TYR A 281 -2.63 -10.66 14.40
N VAL A 282 -1.56 -10.89 13.62
CA VAL A 282 -0.24 -11.25 14.15
C VAL A 282 0.27 -10.15 15.09
N ASP A 283 0.17 -8.89 14.70
CA ASP A 283 0.64 -7.75 15.52
C ASP A 283 -0.03 -7.68 16.90
N ARG A 284 -1.26 -8.18 16.97
CA ARG A 284 -2.09 -8.15 18.18
C ARG A 284 -2.11 -9.49 18.92
N ASN A 285 -1.34 -10.49 18.45
CA ASN A 285 -1.35 -11.85 18.99
C ASN A 285 -2.77 -12.45 19.07
N LEU A 286 -3.63 -12.14 18.09
CA LEU A 286 -5.00 -12.64 18.01
C LEU A 286 -5.00 -14.08 17.47
N TRP A 287 -4.37 -15.00 18.21
CA TRP A 287 -4.07 -16.34 17.75
C TRP A 287 -5.29 -17.18 17.36
N PRO A 288 -6.39 -17.18 18.12
CA PRO A 288 -7.62 -17.88 17.69
C PRO A 288 -8.16 -17.33 16.37
N GLN A 289 -8.20 -16.00 16.21
CA GLN A 289 -8.68 -15.35 15.01
C GLN A 289 -7.80 -15.66 13.79
N ILE A 290 -6.48 -15.80 13.99
CA ILE A 290 -5.55 -16.26 12.95
C ILE A 290 -5.83 -17.71 12.57
N ALA A 291 -6.00 -18.60 13.55
CA ALA A 291 -6.31 -20.01 13.27
C ALA A 291 -7.60 -20.14 12.45
N ASP A 292 -8.60 -19.27 12.69
CA ASP A 292 -9.85 -19.23 11.94
C ASP A 292 -9.65 -18.87 10.44
N LEU A 293 -8.55 -18.22 10.06
CA LEU A 293 -8.24 -17.93 8.67
C LEU A 293 -7.80 -19.17 7.88
N PHE A 294 -7.41 -20.24 8.55
CA PHE A 294 -6.93 -21.46 7.90
C PHE A 294 -8.06 -22.43 7.55
N THR A 295 -7.81 -23.25 6.51
CA THR A 295 -8.60 -24.46 6.27
C THR A 295 -8.40 -25.44 7.42
N GLU A 296 -9.30 -26.43 7.60
CA GLU A 296 -9.19 -27.40 8.70
C GLU A 296 -7.90 -28.21 8.64
N ASP A 297 -7.45 -28.55 7.44
CA ASP A 297 -6.22 -29.29 7.13
C ASP A 297 -5.02 -28.37 6.82
N GLY A 298 -5.17 -27.07 7.02
CA GLY A 298 -4.17 -26.06 6.67
C GLY A 298 -2.84 -26.24 7.37
N THR A 299 -1.75 -25.79 6.74
CA THR A 299 -0.39 -25.93 7.26
C THR A 299 0.28 -24.60 7.51
N LEU A 300 1.11 -24.56 8.55
CA LEU A 300 1.95 -23.41 8.90
C LEU A 300 3.40 -23.85 8.97
N GLU A 301 4.27 -23.13 8.24
CA GLU A 301 5.73 -23.27 8.30
C GLU A 301 6.37 -21.88 8.39
N ILE A 302 7.11 -21.60 9.45
CA ILE A 302 7.76 -20.31 9.69
C ILE A 302 9.26 -20.51 9.93
N GLY A 303 10.08 -20.01 9.02
CA GLY A 303 11.53 -20.17 9.08
C GLY A 303 11.94 -21.64 9.12
N GLY A 304 12.91 -21.96 9.96
CA GLY A 304 13.41 -23.33 10.16
C GLY A 304 12.68 -24.13 11.23
N ARG A 305 11.50 -23.69 11.73
CA ARG A 305 10.80 -24.31 12.86
C ARG A 305 10.11 -25.63 12.53
N GLY A 306 9.92 -25.94 11.25
CA GLY A 306 9.18 -27.11 10.76
C GLY A 306 7.71 -26.82 10.50
N ILE A 307 6.95 -27.87 10.16
CA ILE A 307 5.57 -27.77 9.65
C ILE A 307 4.59 -28.22 10.73
N PHE A 308 3.60 -27.37 11.02
CA PHE A 308 2.45 -27.66 11.88
C PHE A 308 1.21 -27.89 11.01
N LYS A 309 0.55 -29.05 11.16
CA LYS A 309 -0.51 -29.54 10.28
C LYS A 309 -1.88 -29.52 10.93
N GLY A 310 -2.81 -28.84 10.29
CA GLY A 310 -4.20 -28.68 10.74
C GLY A 310 -4.37 -27.49 11.68
N ARG A 311 -5.56 -26.89 11.62
CA ARG A 311 -5.92 -25.65 12.33
C ARG A 311 -5.62 -25.74 13.84
N ALA A 312 -5.90 -26.86 14.48
CA ALA A 312 -5.64 -27.05 15.90
C ALA A 312 -4.14 -27.00 16.24
N ARG A 313 -3.29 -27.59 15.40
CA ARG A 313 -1.83 -27.54 15.58
C ARG A 313 -1.27 -26.15 15.27
N VAL A 314 -1.81 -25.48 14.26
CA VAL A 314 -1.51 -24.06 13.96
C VAL A 314 -1.82 -23.21 15.19
N LEU A 315 -3.01 -23.35 15.79
CA LEU A 315 -3.37 -22.61 17.00
C LEU A 315 -2.44 -22.93 18.19
N GLN A 316 -2.07 -24.19 18.36
CA GLN A 316 -1.14 -24.60 19.42
C GLN A 316 0.24 -23.94 19.24
N TYR A 317 0.76 -23.89 18.01
CA TYR A 317 2.00 -23.18 17.69
C TYR A 317 1.88 -21.66 17.95
N LEU A 318 0.80 -21.04 17.52
CA LEU A 318 0.58 -19.60 17.71
C LEU A 318 0.50 -19.26 19.21
N ASN A 319 -0.22 -20.05 20.00
CA ASN A 319 -0.28 -19.87 21.46
C ASN A 319 1.09 -20.03 22.14
N PHE A 320 1.97 -20.87 21.59
CA PHE A 320 3.35 -21.04 22.07
C PHE A 320 4.18 -19.76 21.91
N LEU A 321 3.88 -18.91 20.91
CA LEU A 321 4.54 -17.60 20.73
C LEU A 321 4.20 -16.59 21.84
N GLY A 322 3.20 -16.89 22.67
CA GLY A 322 2.81 -16.10 23.84
C GLY A 322 1.75 -15.04 23.57
N ALA A 323 1.29 -14.43 24.64
CA ALA A 323 0.30 -13.34 24.63
C ALA A 323 0.96 -11.97 24.33
N PRO A 324 0.16 -10.95 23.97
CA PRO A 324 0.66 -9.58 23.88
C PRO A 324 1.26 -9.13 25.21
N GLN A 325 2.38 -8.44 25.16
CA GLN A 325 3.10 -7.97 26.34
C GLN A 325 3.50 -6.51 26.19
N ALA A 326 3.27 -5.70 27.21
CA ALA A 326 3.87 -4.36 27.29
C ALA A 326 5.40 -4.48 27.28
N GLY A 327 6.06 -3.52 26.63
CA GLY A 327 7.51 -3.54 26.46
C GLY A 327 8.00 -4.46 25.33
N ARG A 328 7.09 -5.13 24.59
CA ARG A 328 7.42 -5.90 23.40
C ARG A 328 6.70 -5.33 22.18
N LEU A 329 7.46 -4.92 21.16
CA LEU A 329 6.92 -4.62 19.85
C LEU A 329 6.78 -5.94 19.05
N TYR A 330 5.69 -6.07 18.30
CA TYR A 330 5.41 -7.25 17.48
C TYR A 330 4.63 -6.83 16.24
N ASP A 331 5.34 -6.33 15.24
CA ASP A 331 4.77 -5.74 14.03
C ASP A 331 5.24 -6.51 12.78
N HIS A 332 4.29 -7.18 12.10
CA HIS A 332 4.54 -8.08 10.97
C HIS A 332 3.73 -7.64 9.77
N THR A 333 4.35 -6.89 8.88
CA THR A 333 3.67 -6.38 7.68
C THR A 333 3.35 -7.48 6.67
N GLN A 334 2.34 -7.26 5.82
CA GLN A 334 2.01 -8.11 4.69
C GLN A 334 1.87 -7.23 3.44
N ILE A 335 2.95 -7.13 2.68
CA ILE A 335 3.14 -6.14 1.61
C ILE A 335 3.57 -6.78 0.30
N GLN A 336 3.53 -6.02 -0.77
CA GLN A 336 4.02 -6.37 -2.12
C GLN A 336 3.44 -7.69 -2.64
N PRO A 337 2.08 -7.87 -2.66
CA PRO A 337 1.45 -9.11 -3.08
C PRO A 337 1.63 -9.41 -4.56
N ILE A 338 1.89 -10.70 -4.89
CA ILE A 338 1.65 -11.27 -6.20
C ILE A 338 0.75 -12.48 -6.00
N VAL A 339 -0.49 -12.38 -6.47
CA VAL A 339 -1.52 -13.41 -6.28
C VAL A 339 -1.97 -13.95 -7.63
N ASP A 340 -2.02 -15.27 -7.73
CA ASP A 340 -2.52 -16.01 -8.89
C ASP A 340 -3.70 -16.87 -8.49
N VAL A 341 -4.86 -16.63 -9.10
CA VAL A 341 -6.08 -17.40 -8.89
C VAL A 341 -6.23 -18.45 -10.01
N SER A 342 -6.56 -19.68 -9.63
CA SER A 342 -6.78 -20.76 -10.60
C SER A 342 -7.96 -20.44 -11.54
N PRO A 343 -7.97 -21.00 -12.78
CA PRO A 343 -9.02 -20.73 -13.76
C PRO A 343 -10.44 -21.06 -13.28
N ASP A 344 -10.57 -22.05 -12.40
CA ASP A 344 -11.84 -22.45 -11.77
C ASP A 344 -12.25 -21.61 -10.55
N GLY A 345 -11.39 -20.69 -10.09
CA GLY A 345 -11.66 -19.82 -8.94
C GLY A 345 -11.69 -20.54 -7.59
N THR A 346 -11.10 -21.75 -7.47
CA THR A 346 -11.14 -22.54 -6.24
C THR A 346 -9.85 -22.56 -5.45
N ARG A 347 -8.72 -22.28 -6.10
CA ARG A 347 -7.38 -22.26 -5.51
C ARG A 347 -6.64 -21.00 -5.91
N ALA A 348 -5.70 -20.59 -5.07
CA ALA A 348 -4.79 -19.50 -5.40
C ALA A 348 -3.41 -19.74 -4.77
N LYS A 349 -2.41 -19.08 -5.34
CA LYS A 349 -1.06 -18.94 -4.77
C LYS A 349 -0.75 -17.48 -4.59
N GLY A 350 0.01 -17.15 -3.54
CA GLY A 350 0.37 -15.75 -3.29
C GLY A 350 1.72 -15.60 -2.64
N ARG A 351 2.52 -14.69 -3.22
CA ARG A 351 3.78 -14.22 -2.66
C ARG A 351 3.56 -12.91 -1.94
N TRP A 352 4.17 -12.78 -0.76
CA TRP A 352 4.12 -11.57 0.06
C TRP A 352 5.49 -11.31 0.67
N ARG A 353 5.72 -10.07 1.06
CA ARG A 353 6.84 -9.71 1.91
C ARG A 353 6.35 -9.28 3.28
N ALA A 354 7.14 -9.58 4.30
CA ALA A 354 6.98 -8.97 5.62
C ALA A 354 8.25 -8.23 6.01
N LEU A 355 8.12 -6.94 6.25
CA LEU A 355 9.07 -6.20 7.05
C LEU A 355 8.64 -6.33 8.51
N ILE A 356 9.53 -6.76 9.39
CA ILE A 356 9.20 -7.17 10.75
C ILE A 356 9.94 -6.28 11.75
N PHE A 357 9.17 -5.68 12.65
CA PHE A 357 9.70 -4.94 13.80
C PHE A 357 9.30 -5.67 15.08
N THR A 358 10.28 -6.22 15.79
CA THR A 358 10.01 -7.05 16.98
C THR A 358 11.07 -6.83 18.07
N GLY A 359 10.89 -7.49 19.24
CA GLY A 359 11.76 -7.29 20.39
C GLY A 359 11.33 -6.11 21.24
N GLY A 360 12.18 -5.63 22.14
CA GLY A 360 11.89 -4.49 22.99
C GLY A 360 12.53 -4.60 24.38
N MET A 361 12.04 -3.78 25.33
CA MET A 361 12.58 -3.73 26.71
C MET A 361 12.44 -5.07 27.43
N GLN A 362 11.35 -5.79 27.18
CA GLN A 362 11.07 -7.10 27.79
C GLN A 362 10.65 -8.07 26.70
N SER A 363 11.25 -9.23 26.66
CA SER A 363 10.89 -10.27 25.72
C SER A 363 11.27 -11.64 26.31
N SER A 364 10.34 -12.60 26.25
CA SER A 364 10.55 -13.98 26.65
C SER A 364 11.26 -14.84 25.57
N ASP A 365 11.45 -14.27 24.38
CA ASP A 365 12.04 -14.97 23.21
C ASP A 365 13.56 -14.78 23.08
N GLY A 366 14.21 -14.24 24.12
CA GLY A 366 15.65 -13.94 24.10
C GLY A 366 16.04 -12.66 23.35
N LEU A 367 15.07 -11.88 22.89
CA LEU A 367 15.27 -10.60 22.21
C LEU A 367 15.12 -9.38 23.14
N GLY A 368 14.92 -9.63 24.46
CA GLY A 368 14.80 -8.57 25.46
C GLY A 368 16.00 -7.62 25.45
N GLY A 369 15.74 -6.31 25.50
CA GLY A 369 16.77 -5.28 25.41
C GLY A 369 17.27 -4.99 24.01
N SER A 370 16.62 -5.51 22.95
CA SER A 370 17.02 -5.28 21.56
C SER A 370 15.82 -4.88 20.71
N SER A 371 16.04 -3.95 19.77
CA SER A 371 15.12 -3.61 18.70
C SER A 371 15.47 -4.42 17.47
N VAL A 372 14.60 -5.32 17.04
CA VAL A 372 14.91 -6.30 15.99
C VAL A 372 14.16 -5.98 14.71
N LEU A 373 14.93 -5.79 13.63
CA LEU A 373 14.42 -5.67 12.27
C LEU A 373 14.59 -6.99 11.53
N GLY A 374 13.52 -7.46 10.89
CA GLY A 374 13.52 -8.67 10.08
C GLY A 374 12.89 -8.46 8.72
N ASP A 375 13.25 -9.33 7.79
CA ASP A 375 12.61 -9.47 6.48
C ASP A 375 12.26 -10.93 6.23
N ALA A 376 11.07 -11.16 5.68
CA ALA A 376 10.60 -12.48 5.30
C ALA A 376 9.79 -12.45 4.02
N ILE A 377 9.88 -13.55 3.27
CA ILE A 377 9.06 -13.80 2.08
C ILE A 377 8.07 -14.91 2.42
N TYR A 378 6.80 -14.68 2.11
CA TYR A 378 5.75 -15.68 2.20
C TYR A 378 5.44 -16.26 0.82
N GLU A 379 5.32 -17.56 0.72
CA GLU A 379 4.81 -18.31 -0.42
C GLU A 379 3.64 -19.15 0.07
N ASN A 380 2.43 -18.63 -0.12
CA ASN A 380 1.21 -19.17 0.44
C ASN A 380 0.32 -19.84 -0.60
N GLU A 381 -0.51 -20.78 -0.14
CA GLU A 381 -1.59 -21.36 -0.94
C GLU A 381 -2.93 -21.09 -0.26
N TYR A 382 -3.93 -20.80 -1.07
CA TYR A 382 -5.29 -20.49 -0.62
C TYR A 382 -6.28 -21.42 -1.28
N ARG A 383 -7.37 -21.73 -0.57
CA ARG A 383 -8.48 -22.55 -1.05
C ARG A 383 -9.81 -21.88 -0.73
N LYS A 384 -10.74 -21.92 -1.69
CA LYS A 384 -12.09 -21.39 -1.52
C LYS A 384 -13.01 -22.50 -1.07
N GLU A 385 -13.55 -22.40 0.14
CA GLU A 385 -14.45 -23.38 0.76
C GLU A 385 -15.78 -22.71 1.11
N GLY A 386 -16.88 -23.24 0.59
CA GLY A 386 -18.22 -22.64 0.81
C GLY A 386 -18.32 -21.19 0.33
N GLY A 387 -17.56 -20.80 -0.70
CA GLY A 387 -17.50 -19.44 -1.22
C GLY A 387 -16.55 -18.50 -0.48
N ILE A 388 -15.85 -18.95 0.56
CA ILE A 388 -14.96 -18.16 1.42
C ILE A 388 -13.51 -18.59 1.20
N TRP A 389 -12.62 -17.63 0.94
CA TRP A 389 -11.19 -17.90 0.84
C TRP A 389 -10.55 -18.14 2.20
N LYS A 390 -9.69 -19.15 2.28
CA LYS A 390 -8.94 -19.53 3.49
C LYS A 390 -7.50 -19.86 3.14
N ILE A 391 -6.61 -19.76 4.12
CA ILE A 391 -5.21 -20.15 4.01
C ILE A 391 -5.11 -21.68 4.08
N ALA A 392 -4.69 -22.32 2.99
CA ALA A 392 -4.42 -23.76 2.93
C ALA A 392 -2.97 -24.10 3.31
N LYS A 393 -2.03 -23.21 2.94
CA LYS A 393 -0.63 -23.31 3.34
C LYS A 393 -0.09 -21.90 3.56
N LEU A 394 0.53 -21.67 4.72
CA LEU A 394 1.32 -20.49 4.98
C LEU A 394 2.78 -20.92 5.14
N HIS A 395 3.67 -20.38 4.32
CA HIS A 395 5.10 -20.66 4.39
C HIS A 395 5.89 -19.35 4.36
N ALA A 396 6.47 -18.99 5.50
CA ALA A 396 7.33 -17.82 5.65
C ALA A 396 8.80 -18.22 5.59
N TRP A 397 9.51 -17.73 4.59
CA TRP A 397 10.96 -17.83 4.42
C TRP A 397 11.62 -16.63 5.08
N PHE A 398 12.32 -16.80 6.17
CA PHE A 398 13.09 -15.73 6.79
C PHE A 398 14.32 -15.42 5.94
N ILE A 399 14.47 -14.15 5.55
CA ILE A 399 15.59 -13.68 4.72
C ILE A 399 16.70 -13.10 5.59
N MET A 400 16.34 -12.20 6.52
CA MET A 400 17.28 -11.49 7.36
C MET A 400 16.64 -11.14 8.71
N TYR A 401 17.43 -11.24 9.77
CA TYR A 401 17.15 -10.64 11.07
C TYR A 401 18.42 -10.00 11.62
N SER A 402 18.30 -8.78 12.12
CA SER A 402 19.38 -8.02 12.74
C SER A 402 18.83 -7.11 13.84
N THR A 403 19.63 -6.77 14.83
CA THR A 403 19.23 -5.71 15.76
C THR A 403 19.43 -4.34 15.12
N LEU A 404 18.55 -3.39 15.46
CA LEU A 404 18.68 -2.00 15.00
C LEU A 404 19.93 -1.33 15.60
N GLU A 405 20.35 -1.77 16.78
CA GLU A 405 21.54 -1.25 17.46
C GLU A 405 22.85 -1.57 16.72
N LYS A 406 22.90 -2.67 15.95
CA LYS A 406 24.11 -3.09 15.22
C LYS A 406 23.95 -3.06 13.71
N GLY A 407 22.75 -3.32 13.21
CA GLY A 407 22.44 -3.36 11.78
C GLY A 407 23.00 -4.56 11.05
N TRP A 408 22.41 -4.85 9.90
CA TRP A 408 22.72 -6.03 9.08
C TRP A 408 24.08 -6.00 8.39
N GLY A 409 24.79 -4.90 8.40
CA GLY A 409 26.18 -4.83 7.93
C GLY A 409 27.17 -5.49 8.89
N VAL A 410 26.82 -5.56 10.16
CA VAL A 410 27.72 -6.04 11.25
C VAL A 410 27.17 -7.30 11.91
N GLN A 411 25.85 -7.37 12.09
CA GLN A 411 25.20 -8.47 12.79
C GLN A 411 24.14 -9.15 11.90
N ALA A 412 24.12 -10.45 11.94
CA ALA A 412 23.09 -11.31 11.41
C ALA A 412 22.69 -12.35 12.42
N MET A 413 21.40 -12.56 12.61
CA MET A 413 20.89 -13.56 13.51
C MET A 413 20.74 -14.92 12.79
N PRO A 414 20.95 -16.05 13.45
CA PRO A 414 20.77 -17.36 12.84
C PRO A 414 19.29 -17.64 12.57
N ASN A 415 19.02 -18.50 11.60
CA ASN A 415 17.67 -18.99 11.36
C ASN A 415 17.12 -19.75 12.57
N THR A 416 15.81 -19.71 12.72
CA THR A 416 15.08 -20.46 13.75
C THR A 416 15.21 -21.96 13.51
N ARG A 417 14.98 -22.73 14.57
CA ARG A 417 15.05 -24.23 14.56
C ARG A 417 13.80 -24.79 15.21
N PRO A 418 13.50 -26.10 15.00
CA PRO A 418 12.42 -26.75 15.70
C PRO A 418 12.57 -26.66 17.23
N GLU A 419 11.49 -26.32 17.91
CA GLU A 419 11.46 -26.18 19.36
C GLU A 419 11.22 -27.53 20.04
N LYS A 420 12.05 -27.87 21.02
CA LYS A 420 11.89 -29.13 21.79
C LYS A 420 10.60 -29.16 22.59
N ALA A 421 10.15 -28.01 23.11
CA ALA A 421 8.93 -27.90 23.91
C ALA A 421 7.65 -28.04 23.07
N LEU A 422 7.73 -27.74 21.76
CA LEU A 422 6.65 -27.91 20.80
C LEU A 422 7.21 -28.45 19.48
N PRO A 423 7.49 -29.74 19.38
CA PRO A 423 8.03 -30.28 18.14
C PRO A 423 7.02 -30.19 17.00
N PRO A 424 7.48 -29.85 15.77
CA PRO A 424 6.62 -29.82 14.59
C PRO A 424 6.14 -31.23 14.19
N ASP A 425 5.08 -31.29 13.39
CA ASP A 425 4.55 -32.54 12.85
C ASP A 425 5.41 -33.10 11.71
N LEU A 426 6.09 -32.23 10.97
CA LEU A 426 7.06 -32.58 9.94
C LEU A 426 8.30 -31.66 10.02
N PRO A 427 9.47 -32.11 9.56
CA PRO A 427 10.64 -31.27 9.48
C PRO A 427 10.40 -30.08 8.53
N PRO A 428 11.20 -29.01 8.59
CA PRO A 428 11.11 -27.92 7.64
C PRO A 428 11.33 -28.40 6.20
N THR A 429 10.62 -27.80 5.25
CA THR A 429 10.73 -28.12 3.81
C THR A 429 12.16 -28.02 3.31
N LEU A 430 12.92 -27.05 3.84
CA LEU A 430 14.32 -26.83 3.53
C LEU A 430 15.06 -26.34 4.78
N THR A 431 16.25 -26.88 5.01
CA THR A 431 17.18 -26.30 5.97
C THR A 431 18.07 -25.32 5.23
N TYR A 432 18.11 -24.08 5.69
CA TYR A 432 18.84 -23.00 5.04
C TYR A 432 19.37 -21.98 6.07
N ASP A 433 20.38 -21.24 5.66
CA ASP A 433 20.88 -20.11 6.42
C ASP A 433 20.27 -18.81 5.88
N MET A 434 19.70 -18.00 6.78
CA MET A 434 19.34 -16.63 6.49
C MET A 434 20.61 -15.81 6.20
N TYR A 435 20.41 -14.56 5.72
CA TYR A 435 21.51 -13.62 5.61
C TYR A 435 22.42 -13.68 6.88
N PRO A 436 23.73 -13.81 6.74
CA PRO A 436 24.57 -13.62 5.54
C PRO A 436 24.64 -14.83 4.60
N GLY A 437 23.93 -15.93 4.88
CA GLY A 437 23.63 -16.92 3.84
C GLY A 437 22.83 -16.28 2.72
N THR A 438 22.95 -16.81 1.53
CA THR A 438 22.26 -16.26 0.36
C THR A 438 21.05 -17.14 0.04
N LEU A 439 19.98 -16.99 0.82
CA LEU A 439 18.71 -17.62 0.49
C LEU A 439 18.00 -16.82 -0.60
N VAL A 440 17.58 -17.53 -1.63
CA VAL A 440 16.64 -17.01 -2.62
C VAL A 440 15.36 -17.81 -2.50
N ALA A 441 14.35 -17.25 -1.84
CA ALA A 441 13.05 -17.89 -1.69
C ALA A 441 12.43 -18.21 -3.07
N PRO A 442 11.87 -19.42 -3.29
CA PRO A 442 11.31 -19.81 -4.57
C PRO A 442 10.18 -18.86 -5.00
N LEU A 443 10.00 -18.69 -6.32
CA LEU A 443 8.86 -17.98 -6.89
C LEU A 443 7.81 -19.01 -7.30
N HIS A 444 6.54 -18.79 -6.93
CA HIS A 444 5.45 -19.64 -7.42
C HIS A 444 5.02 -19.28 -8.84
N TYR A 445 5.53 -18.20 -9.42
CA TYR A 445 5.21 -17.68 -10.75
C TYR A 445 6.45 -17.58 -11.63
N GLU A 446 6.22 -17.62 -12.94
CA GLU A 446 7.20 -17.26 -13.96
C GLU A 446 7.09 -15.76 -14.29
N ASN A 447 8.00 -15.26 -15.14
CA ASN A 447 8.00 -13.85 -15.55
C ASN A 447 6.63 -13.42 -16.11
N PRO A 448 6.01 -12.31 -15.60
CA PRO A 448 4.67 -11.89 -16.01
C PRO A 448 4.51 -11.61 -17.51
N VAL A 449 5.60 -11.24 -18.19
CA VAL A 449 5.58 -10.92 -19.63
C VAL A 449 5.84 -12.13 -20.50
N THR A 450 6.84 -12.93 -20.16
CA THR A 450 7.33 -14.03 -21.01
C THR A 450 6.99 -15.41 -20.49
N GLY A 451 6.62 -15.53 -19.22
CA GLY A 451 6.37 -16.79 -18.57
C GLY A 451 5.00 -17.39 -18.84
N ARG A 452 4.83 -18.63 -18.37
CA ARG A 452 3.57 -19.38 -18.45
C ARG A 452 2.67 -19.01 -17.26
N PRO A 453 1.34 -19.19 -17.37
CA PRO A 453 0.43 -19.09 -16.24
C PRO A 453 0.80 -20.07 -15.11
N VAL A 454 0.66 -19.62 -13.86
CA VAL A 454 0.96 -20.40 -12.64
C VAL A 454 0.16 -21.68 -12.54
N PHE A 455 -1.10 -21.64 -12.94
CA PHE A 455 -1.93 -22.81 -13.07
C PHE A 455 -1.97 -23.21 -14.53
N ALA A 456 -1.63 -24.49 -14.81
CA ALA A 456 -1.75 -25.02 -16.16
C ALA A 456 -3.13 -24.70 -16.73
N ALA A 457 -3.19 -24.34 -17.99
CA ALA A 457 -4.42 -23.97 -18.67
C ALA A 457 -5.39 -25.17 -18.80
N ALA A 458 -5.94 -25.60 -17.68
CA ALA A 458 -7.32 -26.09 -17.74
C ALA A 458 -8.11 -24.85 -18.21
N ALA A 459 -8.67 -24.92 -19.40
CA ALA A 459 -9.50 -23.83 -19.90
C ALA A 459 -10.46 -23.43 -18.78
N ALA A 460 -10.48 -22.12 -18.44
CA ALA A 460 -11.48 -21.64 -17.50
C ALA A 460 -12.82 -22.21 -18.00
N PRO A 461 -13.63 -22.80 -17.11
CA PRO A 461 -14.92 -23.34 -17.54
C PRO A 461 -15.63 -22.26 -18.33
N ALA A 462 -16.10 -22.59 -19.53
CA ALA A 462 -16.81 -21.63 -20.37
C ALA A 462 -17.96 -21.06 -19.54
N ALA A 463 -18.05 -19.73 -19.47
CA ALA A 463 -19.10 -19.09 -18.73
C ALA A 463 -20.45 -19.50 -19.33
N ALA A 464 -21.23 -20.29 -18.59
CA ALA A 464 -22.57 -20.66 -19.02
C ALA A 464 -23.44 -19.41 -19.12
N PRO A 465 -24.27 -19.23 -20.17
CA PRO A 465 -25.14 -18.08 -20.31
C PRO A 465 -25.97 -17.87 -19.04
N VAL A 466 -26.14 -16.63 -18.64
CA VAL A 466 -27.02 -16.30 -17.50
C VAL A 466 -28.45 -16.68 -17.91
N PRO A 467 -29.10 -17.62 -17.20
CA PRO A 467 -30.49 -17.96 -17.50
C PRO A 467 -31.42 -16.82 -17.09
N GLY A 468 -32.48 -16.59 -17.85
CA GLY A 468 -33.50 -15.64 -17.46
C GLY A 468 -34.18 -14.92 -18.63
N ASP A 469 -35.30 -14.30 -18.33
CA ASP A 469 -35.99 -13.38 -19.21
C ASP A 469 -35.33 -11.99 -19.25
N ALA A 470 -35.85 -11.06 -20.02
CA ALA A 470 -35.29 -9.72 -20.17
C ALA A 470 -35.19 -8.95 -18.84
N GLN A 471 -36.15 -9.14 -17.92
CA GLN A 471 -36.14 -8.49 -16.62
C GLN A 471 -35.06 -9.06 -15.71
N GLN A 472 -34.85 -10.37 -15.70
CA GLN A 472 -33.81 -11.05 -14.93
C GLN A 472 -32.39 -10.67 -15.46
N LEU A 473 -32.21 -10.59 -16.76
CA LEU A 473 -30.93 -10.14 -17.37
C LEU A 473 -30.65 -8.66 -17.04
N ALA A 474 -31.67 -7.80 -17.00
CA ALA A 474 -31.53 -6.41 -16.58
C ALA A 474 -31.15 -6.28 -15.09
N ALA A 475 -31.74 -7.10 -14.23
CA ALA A 475 -31.43 -7.16 -12.80
C ALA A 475 -29.94 -7.63 -12.58
N GLU A 476 -29.52 -8.67 -13.30
CA GLU A 476 -28.12 -9.15 -13.25
C GLU A 476 -27.13 -8.09 -13.75
N LEU A 477 -27.47 -7.37 -14.82
CA LEU A 477 -26.67 -6.27 -15.33
C LEU A 477 -26.49 -5.17 -14.28
N SER A 478 -27.56 -4.79 -13.58
CA SER A 478 -27.52 -3.80 -12.50
C SER A 478 -26.70 -4.29 -11.30
N ALA A 479 -26.84 -5.56 -10.90
CA ALA A 479 -26.06 -6.16 -9.82
C ALA A 479 -24.56 -6.19 -10.15
N LEU A 480 -24.19 -6.56 -11.38
CA LEU A 480 -22.79 -6.53 -11.83
C LEU A 480 -22.21 -5.12 -11.86
N ASN A 481 -23.00 -4.13 -12.29
CA ASN A 481 -22.60 -2.72 -12.26
C ASN A 481 -22.26 -2.28 -10.83
N ALA A 482 -23.12 -2.56 -9.86
CA ALA A 482 -22.90 -2.21 -8.46
C ALA A 482 -21.66 -2.89 -7.87
N ARG A 483 -21.40 -4.17 -8.20
CA ARG A 483 -20.19 -4.90 -7.76
C ARG A 483 -18.92 -4.28 -8.35
N LEU A 484 -18.94 -3.99 -9.64
CA LEU A 484 -17.80 -3.42 -10.36
C LEU A 484 -17.51 -2.00 -9.91
N ALA A 485 -18.55 -1.20 -9.64
CA ALA A 485 -18.41 0.15 -9.08
C ALA A 485 -17.68 0.12 -7.74
N ARG A 486 -18.03 -0.80 -6.82
CA ARG A 486 -17.33 -0.92 -5.53
C ARG A 486 -15.87 -1.31 -5.67
N LEU A 487 -15.50 -2.17 -6.64
CA LEU A 487 -14.11 -2.50 -6.94
C LEU A 487 -13.34 -1.27 -7.45
N ALA A 488 -13.94 -0.48 -8.34
CA ALA A 488 -13.35 0.76 -8.84
C ALA A 488 -13.21 1.80 -7.73
N ASP A 489 -14.23 1.95 -6.89
CA ASP A 489 -14.22 2.86 -5.73
C ASP A 489 -13.11 2.49 -4.73
N ALA A 490 -12.90 1.20 -4.45
CA ALA A 490 -11.81 0.75 -3.58
C ALA A 490 -10.43 1.15 -4.15
N ARG A 491 -10.21 1.04 -5.47
CA ARG A 491 -8.98 1.48 -6.12
C ARG A 491 -8.81 3.01 -6.10
N THR A 492 -9.91 3.75 -6.26
CA THR A 492 -9.87 5.22 -6.13
C THR A 492 -9.48 5.64 -4.72
N ILE A 493 -10.02 4.99 -3.70
CA ILE A 493 -9.70 5.25 -2.29
C ILE A 493 -8.23 4.89 -1.99
N GLU A 494 -7.72 3.80 -2.56
CA GLU A 494 -6.30 3.43 -2.42
C GLU A 494 -5.39 4.51 -3.05
N ASN A 495 -5.68 4.98 -4.28
CA ASN A 495 -4.97 6.08 -4.89
C ASN A 495 -5.05 7.36 -4.04
N LEU A 496 -6.24 7.71 -3.53
CA LEU A 496 -6.46 8.88 -2.68
C LEU A 496 -5.59 8.84 -1.41
N GLN A 497 -5.62 7.71 -0.71
CA GLN A 497 -4.82 7.49 0.50
C GLN A 497 -3.32 7.57 0.21
N ASN A 498 -2.88 6.95 -0.87
CA ASN A 498 -1.48 6.93 -1.25
C ASN A 498 -0.98 8.31 -1.70
N ALA A 499 -1.79 9.06 -2.45
CA ALA A 499 -1.47 10.44 -2.83
C ALA A 499 -1.36 11.36 -1.62
N TYR A 500 -2.23 11.19 -0.61
CA TYR A 500 -2.12 11.89 0.65
C TYR A 500 -0.74 11.67 1.32
N GLY A 501 -0.24 10.45 1.37
CA GLY A 501 1.10 10.15 1.89
C GLY A 501 2.20 10.88 1.12
N TYR A 502 2.16 10.88 -0.21
CA TYR A 502 3.13 11.63 -1.02
C TYR A 502 3.11 13.13 -0.78
N TYR A 503 1.94 13.70 -0.48
CA TYR A 503 1.85 15.10 -0.09
C TYR A 503 2.44 15.37 1.30
N LEU A 504 2.25 14.43 2.26
CA LEU A 504 2.89 14.51 3.56
C LEU A 504 4.42 14.49 3.43
N ASP A 505 4.97 13.60 2.61
CA ASP A 505 6.43 13.44 2.41
C ASP A 505 7.12 14.73 2.03
N LYS A 506 6.43 15.65 1.39
CA LYS A 506 7.00 16.88 0.83
C LYS A 506 6.37 18.16 1.38
N TRP A 507 5.70 18.07 2.55
CA TRP A 507 5.05 19.22 3.22
C TRP A 507 4.11 20.01 2.31
N GLN A 508 3.29 19.32 1.54
CA GLN A 508 2.32 19.91 0.60
C GLN A 508 0.93 19.94 1.24
N TRP A 509 0.72 20.87 2.17
CA TRP A 509 -0.47 20.88 3.01
C TRP A 509 -1.74 21.28 2.28
N HIS A 510 -1.69 22.24 1.34
CA HIS A 510 -2.85 22.60 0.55
C HIS A 510 -3.35 21.45 -0.34
N PRO A 511 -2.48 20.76 -1.13
CA PRO A 511 -2.89 19.56 -1.84
C PRO A 511 -3.40 18.44 -0.91
N ALA A 512 -2.77 18.23 0.24
CA ALA A 512 -3.20 17.23 1.21
C ALA A 512 -4.58 17.56 1.79
N ALA A 513 -4.80 18.79 2.26
CA ALA A 513 -6.09 19.25 2.80
C ALA A 513 -7.21 19.23 1.75
N ALA A 514 -6.91 19.47 0.48
CA ALA A 514 -7.88 19.41 -0.62
C ALA A 514 -8.46 17.99 -0.85
N LEU A 515 -7.82 16.95 -0.33
CA LEU A 515 -8.33 15.58 -0.38
C LEU A 515 -9.45 15.32 0.65
N PHE A 516 -9.58 16.19 1.66
CA PHE A 516 -10.60 16.04 2.70
C PHE A 516 -11.96 16.58 2.26
N ALA A 517 -13.01 15.99 2.83
CA ALA A 517 -14.34 16.55 2.77
C ALA A 517 -14.38 17.92 3.50
N ALA A 518 -15.32 18.81 3.14
CA ALA A 518 -15.42 20.13 3.76
C ALA A 518 -15.60 20.09 5.28
N ASP A 519 -16.19 19.03 5.80
CA ASP A 519 -16.39 18.73 7.21
C ASP A 519 -15.52 17.55 7.67
N GLY A 520 -14.43 17.27 6.95
CA GLY A 520 -13.48 16.21 7.27
C GLY A 520 -12.71 16.46 8.55
N THR A 521 -12.12 15.41 9.13
CA THR A 521 -11.35 15.49 10.38
C THR A 521 -9.97 14.84 10.23
N LEU A 522 -8.99 15.43 10.92
CA LEU A 522 -7.64 14.93 11.04
C LEU A 522 -7.33 14.71 12.51
N GLU A 523 -6.94 13.48 12.89
CA GLU A 523 -6.46 13.14 14.23
C GLU A 523 -5.18 12.31 14.14
N LEU A 524 -4.05 12.92 14.48
CA LEU A 524 -2.73 12.28 14.42
C LEU A 524 -2.27 11.94 15.84
N ALA A 525 -2.64 10.75 16.30
CA ALA A 525 -2.37 10.29 17.66
C ALA A 525 -2.84 11.31 18.73
N GLY A 526 -2.05 11.57 19.76
CA GLY A 526 -2.41 12.43 20.87
C GLY A 526 -2.48 13.94 20.60
N ARG A 527 -2.35 14.36 19.31
CA ARG A 527 -2.35 15.80 18.97
C ARG A 527 -3.72 16.47 19.02
N GLY A 528 -4.81 15.69 19.13
CA GLY A 528 -6.18 16.18 19.11
C GLY A 528 -6.78 16.20 17.72
N VAL A 529 -8.03 16.65 17.62
CA VAL A 529 -8.84 16.62 16.38
C VAL A 529 -8.89 18.00 15.76
N TYR A 530 -8.51 18.10 14.49
CA TYR A 530 -8.67 19.27 13.62
C TYR A 530 -9.78 19.00 12.62
N ALA A 531 -10.72 19.93 12.43
CA ALA A 531 -11.93 19.69 11.64
C ALA A 531 -12.12 20.75 10.53
N GLY A 532 -12.64 20.32 9.40
CA GLY A 532 -12.96 21.18 8.26
C GLY A 532 -11.74 21.99 7.79
N PRO A 533 -11.81 23.34 7.73
CA PRO A 533 -10.69 24.14 7.26
C PRO A 533 -9.44 24.07 8.16
N HIS A 534 -9.58 23.61 9.41
CA HIS A 534 -8.47 23.45 10.35
C HIS A 534 -7.65 22.18 10.11
N VAL A 535 -8.02 21.30 9.18
CA VAL A 535 -7.18 20.17 8.76
C VAL A 535 -5.79 20.65 8.31
N LEU A 536 -5.70 21.75 7.56
CA LEU A 536 -4.44 22.37 7.17
C LEU A 536 -3.62 22.78 8.40
N THR A 537 -4.26 23.45 9.36
CA THR A 537 -3.63 23.84 10.64
C THR A 537 -3.12 22.61 11.40
N GLY A 538 -3.85 21.51 11.36
CA GLY A 538 -3.44 20.25 11.98
C GLY A 538 -2.19 19.64 11.35
N LEU A 539 -2.05 19.72 10.03
CA LEU A 539 -0.83 19.30 9.31
C LEU A 539 0.36 20.18 9.68
N GLU A 540 0.17 21.50 9.73
CA GLU A 540 1.21 22.43 10.18
C GLU A 540 1.60 22.20 11.66
N ALA A 541 0.63 21.95 12.52
CA ALA A 541 0.87 21.62 13.94
C ALA A 541 1.64 20.32 14.14
N ALA A 542 1.43 19.36 13.26
CA ALA A 542 2.07 18.04 13.34
C ALA A 542 3.51 18.05 12.78
N PHE A 543 3.70 18.72 11.66
CA PHE A 543 4.91 18.57 10.85
C PHE A 543 5.60 19.92 10.50
N GLY A 544 5.04 21.05 10.98
CA GLY A 544 5.56 22.41 10.73
C GLY A 544 5.04 23.02 9.42
N PRO A 545 5.52 24.23 9.05
CA PRO A 545 5.00 25.00 7.92
C PRO A 545 5.12 24.29 6.58
N GLU A 546 4.23 24.63 5.64
CA GLU A 546 4.22 24.10 4.30
C GLU A 546 5.49 24.43 3.51
N GLY A 547 5.86 23.54 2.61
CA GLY A 547 6.97 23.68 1.67
C GLY A 547 8.17 22.81 1.98
N VAL A 548 8.89 22.41 0.94
CA VAL A 548 10.07 21.55 1.03
C VAL A 548 11.13 22.18 1.92
N ARG A 549 11.62 21.43 2.88
CA ARG A 549 12.65 21.87 3.83
C ARG A 549 13.97 21.14 3.60
N GLN A 550 15.00 21.92 3.31
CA GLN A 550 16.32 21.36 3.06
C GLN A 550 16.91 20.74 4.34
N GLY A 551 17.46 19.55 4.21
CA GLY A 551 18.01 18.80 5.33
C GLY A 551 16.98 18.14 6.23
N GLU A 552 15.69 18.11 5.85
CA GLU A 552 14.64 17.43 6.61
C GLU A 552 14.01 16.28 5.81
N VAL A 553 13.68 15.19 6.49
CA VAL A 553 12.96 14.03 5.98
C VAL A 553 11.63 13.93 6.72
N ASN A 554 10.56 13.68 5.97
CA ASN A 554 9.21 13.44 6.49
C ASN A 554 8.52 12.36 5.63
N ASP A 555 9.19 11.22 5.42
CA ASP A 555 8.68 10.15 4.57
C ASP A 555 7.66 9.30 5.33
N HIS A 556 6.47 9.12 4.73
CA HIS A 556 5.33 8.35 5.25
C HIS A 556 4.95 7.26 4.27
N PHE A 557 5.38 6.04 4.50
CA PHE A 557 5.05 4.90 3.66
C PHE A 557 3.69 4.33 4.08
N PHE A 558 2.70 4.39 3.19
CA PHE A 558 1.39 3.78 3.38
C PHE A 558 1.31 2.43 2.67
N TYR A 559 0.85 1.43 3.39
CA TYR A 559 0.79 0.06 2.86
C TYR A 559 -0.23 -0.81 3.59
N GLN A 560 -0.44 -2.02 3.09
CA GLN A 560 -1.33 -3.02 3.68
C GLN A 560 -2.79 -2.53 3.85
N PRO A 561 -3.41 -1.89 2.82
CA PRO A 561 -4.76 -1.38 2.96
C PRO A 561 -5.81 -2.51 3.01
N VAL A 562 -6.79 -2.39 3.92
CA VAL A 562 -8.02 -3.19 3.96
C VAL A 562 -9.18 -2.21 3.79
N ILE A 563 -9.80 -2.21 2.61
CA ILE A 563 -10.80 -1.20 2.21
C ILE A 563 -12.15 -1.85 2.05
N HIS A 564 -13.18 -1.27 2.68
CA HIS A 564 -14.57 -1.68 2.59
C HIS A 564 -15.44 -0.51 2.13
N VAL A 565 -16.01 -0.65 0.94
CA VAL A 565 -16.97 0.30 0.37
C VAL A 565 -18.39 -0.12 0.78
N ALA A 566 -19.20 0.83 1.24
CA ALA A 566 -20.59 0.59 1.59
C ALA A 566 -21.42 0.09 0.38
N ALA A 567 -22.51 -0.64 0.66
CA ALA A 567 -23.31 -1.27 -0.39
C ALA A 567 -23.89 -0.25 -1.39
N ASP A 568 -24.21 0.95 -0.91
CA ASP A 568 -24.74 2.06 -1.71
C ASP A 568 -23.65 2.89 -2.44
N GLY A 569 -22.37 2.60 -2.20
CA GLY A 569 -21.25 3.31 -2.82
C GLY A 569 -21.04 4.75 -2.33
N SER A 570 -21.70 5.18 -1.26
CA SER A 570 -21.63 6.56 -0.75
C SER A 570 -20.52 6.82 0.26
N SER A 571 -20.09 5.77 0.96
CA SER A 571 -19.05 5.85 2.00
C SER A 571 -18.16 4.62 1.98
N ALA A 572 -17.01 4.75 2.64
CA ALA A 572 -16.06 3.64 2.80
C ALA A 572 -15.25 3.79 4.08
N ARG A 573 -14.65 2.68 4.52
CA ARG A 573 -13.67 2.63 5.59
C ARG A 573 -12.43 1.92 5.13
N ALA A 574 -11.27 2.37 5.61
CA ALA A 574 -10.01 1.71 5.34
C ALA A 574 -9.14 1.64 6.58
N ARG A 575 -8.51 0.47 6.75
CA ARG A 575 -7.38 0.28 7.64
C ARG A 575 -6.11 0.31 6.81
N VAL A 576 -5.16 1.18 7.17
CA VAL A 576 -3.90 1.34 6.44
C VAL A 576 -2.77 1.39 7.45
N ARG A 577 -1.66 0.71 7.15
CA ARG A 577 -0.45 0.80 7.98
C ARG A 577 0.43 1.94 7.49
N GLU A 578 1.12 2.57 8.43
CA GLU A 578 2.12 3.59 8.19
C GLU A 578 3.47 3.20 8.80
N LEU A 579 4.55 3.41 8.05
CA LEU A 579 5.91 3.51 8.55
C LEU A 579 6.38 4.93 8.28
N SER A 580 6.92 5.62 9.27
CA SER A 580 7.42 6.98 9.12
C SER A 580 8.92 7.07 9.39
N LEU A 581 9.64 7.73 8.50
CA LEU A 581 11.03 8.12 8.63
C LEU A 581 11.07 9.64 8.72
N GLN A 582 11.37 10.17 9.90
CA GLN A 582 11.38 11.61 10.12
C GLN A 582 12.72 12.04 10.70
N GLY A 583 13.16 13.24 10.38
CA GLY A 583 14.40 13.71 10.95
C GLY A 583 14.97 14.95 10.30
N LYS A 584 16.10 15.38 10.86
CA LYS A 584 16.86 16.54 10.39
C LYS A 584 18.34 16.18 10.35
N TYR A 585 18.96 16.45 9.22
CA TYR A 585 20.39 16.25 8.99
C TYR A 585 21.24 16.85 10.11
N GLY A 586 22.17 16.06 10.62
CA GLY A 586 23.06 16.46 11.71
C GLY A 586 22.42 16.57 13.10
N VAL A 587 21.10 16.43 13.21
CA VAL A 587 20.36 16.67 14.46
C VAL A 587 19.73 15.39 15.00
N GLN A 588 18.77 14.83 14.26
CA GLN A 588 17.97 13.66 14.72
C GLN A 588 17.47 12.83 13.58
N ALA A 589 17.20 11.56 13.87
CA ALA A 589 16.43 10.66 13.04
C ALA A 589 15.44 9.89 13.94
N THR A 590 14.20 9.75 13.53
CA THR A 590 13.17 8.97 14.23
C THR A 590 12.53 7.97 13.30
N LEU A 591 12.20 6.82 13.85
CA LEU A 591 11.48 5.74 13.19
C LEU A 591 10.14 5.55 13.91
N GLY A 592 9.04 5.56 13.18
CA GLY A 592 7.71 5.38 13.74
C GLY A 592 6.86 4.42 12.94
N GLY A 593 5.90 3.81 13.61
CA GLY A 593 4.87 2.98 12.99
C GLY A 593 3.50 3.29 13.55
N GLY A 594 2.47 3.04 12.74
CA GLY A 594 1.10 3.29 13.14
C GLY A 594 0.09 2.59 12.24
N VAL A 595 -1.15 2.64 12.68
CA VAL A 595 -2.30 2.15 11.93
C VAL A 595 -3.30 3.29 11.79
N ARG A 596 -3.75 3.53 10.57
CA ARG A 596 -4.83 4.47 10.28
C ARG A 596 -6.13 3.71 10.14
N GLU A 597 -7.17 4.16 10.83
CA GLU A 597 -8.57 3.76 10.65
C GLU A 597 -9.31 4.96 10.07
N ASN A 598 -9.45 4.97 8.75
CA ASN A 598 -9.93 6.12 8.01
C ASN A 598 -11.36 5.92 7.51
N GLU A 599 -12.10 7.02 7.38
CA GLU A 599 -13.41 7.06 6.75
C GLU A 599 -13.37 7.95 5.51
N TYR A 600 -14.14 7.55 4.52
CA TYR A 600 -14.25 8.25 3.24
C TYR A 600 -15.71 8.46 2.87
N VAL A 601 -15.97 9.52 2.11
CA VAL A 601 -17.30 9.87 1.59
C VAL A 601 -17.20 10.28 0.13
N LYS A 602 -18.20 9.90 -0.66
CA LYS A 602 -18.30 10.30 -2.06
C LYS A 602 -19.18 11.56 -2.16
N GLN A 603 -18.58 12.69 -2.52
CA GLN A 603 -19.26 13.98 -2.70
C GLN A 603 -19.18 14.38 -4.17
N ASP A 604 -20.32 14.63 -4.78
CA ASP A 604 -20.42 15.01 -6.20
C ASP A 604 -19.67 14.06 -7.15
N GLY A 605 -19.68 12.76 -6.83
CA GLY A 605 -18.99 11.71 -7.59
C GLY A 605 -17.50 11.54 -7.27
N VAL A 606 -16.91 12.41 -6.44
CA VAL A 606 -15.48 12.38 -6.06
C VAL A 606 -15.32 11.86 -4.63
N TRP A 607 -14.40 10.91 -4.44
CA TRP A 607 -14.05 10.42 -3.12
C TRP A 607 -13.22 11.44 -2.34
N LYS A 608 -13.55 11.62 -1.06
CA LYS A 608 -12.88 12.51 -0.11
C LYS A 608 -12.61 11.81 1.20
N ILE A 609 -11.54 12.21 1.89
CA ILE A 609 -11.25 11.75 3.24
C ILE A 609 -12.26 12.42 4.19
N LYS A 610 -13.09 11.63 4.85
CA LYS A 610 -14.03 12.08 5.88
C LYS A 610 -13.37 12.13 7.26
N SER A 611 -12.51 11.14 7.55
CA SER A 611 -11.71 11.11 8.77
C SER A 611 -10.38 10.42 8.48
N ASP A 612 -9.28 11.09 8.81
CA ASP A 612 -7.96 10.48 8.87
C ASP A 612 -7.56 10.36 10.34
N HIS A 613 -7.48 9.11 10.84
CA HIS A 613 -7.24 8.82 12.24
C HIS A 613 -6.05 7.86 12.40
N LEU A 614 -4.91 8.42 12.83
CA LEU A 614 -3.68 7.67 13.09
C LEU A 614 -3.61 7.21 14.55
N TYR A 615 -3.50 5.92 14.75
CA TYR A 615 -3.09 5.28 16.01
C TYR A 615 -1.59 4.98 15.92
N GLN A 616 -0.78 5.75 16.64
CA GLN A 616 0.66 5.53 16.71
C GLN A 616 0.95 4.26 17.50
N THR A 617 1.55 3.24 16.88
CA THR A 617 1.90 1.99 17.55
C THR A 617 3.26 2.06 18.23
N PHE A 618 4.23 2.71 17.61
CA PHE A 618 5.51 3.04 18.21
C PHE A 618 6.12 4.29 17.58
N LEU A 619 6.99 4.94 18.32
CA LEU A 619 7.87 6.01 17.86
C LEU A 619 9.18 5.89 18.64
N ALA A 620 10.30 5.98 17.96
CA ALA A 620 11.61 5.80 18.58
C ALA A 620 12.69 6.69 17.96
N ASP A 621 13.65 7.08 18.79
CA ASP A 621 14.93 7.57 18.27
C ASP A 621 15.61 6.46 17.45
N TYR A 622 16.00 6.78 16.23
CA TYR A 622 16.54 5.77 15.30
C TYR A 622 17.80 5.10 15.83
N ALA A 623 18.73 5.88 16.42
CA ALA A 623 20.01 5.35 16.87
C ALA A 623 19.89 4.44 18.11
N GLN A 624 18.87 4.68 18.95
CA GLN A 624 18.62 3.91 20.16
C GLN A 624 17.62 2.77 19.95
N GLY A 625 16.87 2.80 18.82
CA GLY A 625 15.78 1.86 18.57
C GLY A 625 14.65 1.98 19.60
N TRP A 626 13.61 1.18 19.42
CA TRP A 626 12.45 1.21 20.34
C TRP A 626 12.72 0.57 21.69
N SER A 627 13.72 -0.31 21.80
CA SER A 627 14.05 -0.94 23.09
C SER A 627 14.63 0.03 24.11
N HIS A 628 15.32 1.08 23.67
CA HIS A 628 16.02 2.06 24.52
C HIS A 628 15.58 3.51 24.27
N GLY A 629 15.11 3.81 23.07
CA GLY A 629 14.79 5.15 22.60
C GLY A 629 13.30 5.35 22.26
N ALA A 630 12.41 4.60 22.90
CA ALA A 630 10.97 4.79 22.72
C ALA A 630 10.55 6.21 23.12
N LEU A 631 9.78 6.86 22.25
CA LEU A 631 9.25 8.20 22.44
C LEU A 631 7.73 8.14 22.70
N PRO A 632 7.20 9.03 23.55
CA PRO A 632 5.76 9.10 23.80
C PRO A 632 5.00 9.60 22.57
N ALA A 633 3.69 9.34 22.51
CA ALA A 633 2.84 9.98 21.53
C ALA A 633 2.91 11.51 21.71
N PRO A 634 3.06 12.27 20.60
CA PRO A 634 3.05 13.73 20.67
C PRO A 634 1.70 14.25 21.21
N GLY A 635 1.75 15.27 22.07
CA GLY A 635 0.57 15.94 22.60
C GLY A 635 0.03 17.06 21.69
N PRO A 636 -1.07 17.71 22.09
CA PRO A 636 -1.65 18.85 21.38
C PRO A 636 -0.67 20.01 21.24
N SER A 637 -0.71 20.70 20.10
CA SER A 637 0.06 21.93 19.89
C SER A 637 -0.48 23.06 20.79
N THR A 638 0.42 23.80 21.40
CA THR A 638 0.08 24.98 22.18
C THR A 638 -0.02 26.26 21.33
N THR A 639 0.63 26.26 20.17
CA THR A 639 0.63 27.42 19.24
C THR A 639 -0.44 27.30 18.17
N LEU A 640 -0.79 26.08 17.77
CA LEU A 640 -1.82 25.74 16.79
C LEU A 640 -2.76 24.70 17.44
N PRO A 641 -3.59 25.11 18.42
CA PRO A 641 -4.37 24.17 19.21
C PRO A 641 -5.43 23.46 18.36
N PRO A 642 -5.76 22.18 18.68
CA PRO A 642 -6.82 21.46 18.00
C PRO A 642 -8.22 22.00 18.37
N ASP A 643 -9.21 21.73 17.54
CA ASP A 643 -10.62 22.09 17.81
C ASP A 643 -11.22 21.28 18.97
N ARG A 644 -10.72 20.04 19.14
CA ARG A 644 -11.18 19.13 20.20
C ARG A 644 -10.00 18.33 20.74
N PRO A 645 -10.08 17.90 22.02
CA PRO A 645 -9.05 17.01 22.58
C PRO A 645 -8.96 15.69 21.79
N PRO A 646 -7.89 14.90 21.99
CA PRO A 646 -7.78 13.57 21.42
C PRO A 646 -9.00 12.70 21.77
N SER A 647 -9.50 11.93 20.80
CA SER A 647 -10.67 11.07 20.97
C SER A 647 -10.37 9.80 21.78
N SER A 648 -9.08 9.46 21.94
CA SER A 648 -8.58 8.27 22.64
C SER A 648 -7.37 8.61 23.51
N HIS A 649 -7.12 7.77 24.52
CA HIS A 649 -5.87 7.75 25.27
C HIS A 649 -4.87 6.87 24.55
N TYR A 650 -4.04 7.46 23.71
CA TYR A 650 -3.03 6.76 22.96
C TYR A 650 -1.94 6.16 23.86
N LYS A 651 -1.67 4.88 23.66
CA LYS A 651 -0.71 4.09 24.45
C LYS A 651 0.29 3.39 23.52
N PRO A 652 1.12 4.17 22.76
CA PRO A 652 2.13 3.55 21.91
C PRO A 652 3.12 2.75 22.75
N TYR A 653 3.90 1.91 22.06
CA TYR A 653 5.01 1.20 22.68
C TYR A 653 5.84 2.17 23.61
N PRO A 654 6.24 1.79 24.81
CA PRO A 654 6.26 0.43 25.39
C PRO A 654 4.94 -0.08 25.99
N ALA A 655 3.88 0.71 25.99
CA ALA A 655 2.55 0.22 26.27
C ALA A 655 2.01 -0.56 25.05
N PHE A 656 0.73 -0.84 25.04
CA PHE A 656 0.09 -1.59 23.96
C PHE A 656 -1.12 -0.82 23.45
N GLU A 657 -1.04 -0.26 22.24
CA GLU A 657 -2.12 0.49 21.63
C GLU A 657 -3.19 -0.46 21.07
N GLU A 658 -4.43 -0.28 21.51
CA GLU A 658 -5.58 -1.02 21.00
C GLU A 658 -6.23 -0.25 19.85
N VAL A 659 -5.92 -0.66 18.62
CA VAL A 659 -6.52 -0.08 17.42
C VAL A 659 -7.80 -0.84 17.08
N PRO A 660 -8.98 -0.19 17.05
CA PRO A 660 -10.24 -0.86 16.72
C PRO A 660 -10.23 -1.37 15.28
N PHE A 661 -10.89 -2.51 15.03
CA PHE A 661 -11.09 -3.01 13.67
C PHE A 661 -12.47 -2.54 13.16
N HIS A 662 -12.52 -1.89 11.99
CA HIS A 662 -13.78 -1.53 11.35
C HIS A 662 -14.45 -2.72 10.65
N TYR A 663 -13.78 -3.86 10.53
CA TYR A 663 -14.24 -5.05 9.82
C TYR A 663 -14.19 -6.31 10.68
N PRO A 664 -15.05 -7.29 10.40
CA PRO A 664 -15.02 -8.59 11.06
C PRO A 664 -13.93 -9.50 10.47
N ASN A 665 -13.67 -10.62 11.14
CA ASN A 665 -12.82 -11.68 10.59
C ASN A 665 -13.39 -12.14 9.22
N PRO A 666 -12.59 -12.12 8.15
CA PRO A 666 -13.08 -12.38 6.78
C PRO A 666 -13.57 -13.81 6.55
N VAL A 667 -13.25 -14.75 7.45
CA VAL A 667 -13.69 -16.16 7.37
C VAL A 667 -14.91 -16.42 8.22
N THR A 668 -14.92 -15.94 9.47
CA THR A 668 -15.99 -16.27 10.43
C THR A 668 -17.07 -15.21 10.55
N GLY A 669 -16.83 -13.99 10.07
CA GLY A 669 -17.73 -12.85 10.24
C GLY A 669 -17.82 -12.31 11.67
N LYS A 670 -17.03 -12.85 12.61
CA LYS A 670 -17.01 -12.40 14.00
C LYS A 670 -16.11 -11.17 14.16
N LYS A 671 -16.44 -10.27 15.09
CA LYS A 671 -15.52 -9.20 15.49
C LYS A 671 -14.24 -9.81 16.08
N PRO A 672 -13.06 -9.23 15.77
CA PRO A 672 -11.80 -9.66 16.33
C PRO A 672 -11.71 -9.47 17.84
#